data_ef36d4c68a4a2c7ef7a79f4a80e3817c
#
_entry.id   ef36d4c68a4a2c7ef7a79f4a80e3817c
#
_cell.length_a   1.000
_cell.length_b   1.000
_cell.length_c   1.000
_cell.angle_alpha   90.00
_cell.angle_beta   90.00
_cell.angle_gamma   90.00
#
_symmetry.space_group_name_H-M   'P 1'
#
loop_
_entity.id
_entity.type
_entity.pdbx_description
1 polymer ?
#
loop_
_entity_poly.entity_id
_entity_poly.type
_entity_poly.pdbx_seq_one_letter_code
_entity_poly.pdbx_strand_id
1 'polypeptide(L)'
;MQLTPINSAEAIFEAFFDETLSGLPQWTVHGGGAEGLQVAQRWAWVQYEWQRAPADPATPALRMSRTLDLNCGDYETLMFSLMAPPGARVALVAGTEAGERRMLSTPFAHQKRELLLPLGGARRITALTLEIYVDSRQMVGVVGWLNWIGLQHGGQLERYLRQVARFDERWEDYLQPESFEPAFEPAYGLHLTGAELAEARAAVAKGGGPKASPLWEQAEDARRLVPEKMTTEYVNFWNDTRFSRERDTGKHLLTHGANAAQASVLFRDKTLGRLAARYAMCLAHSTRWDPSFLSWLPGCKWEHRAFVPSLVMYDCALILDLCGEWFTDYGRQLILRRLAEEGQGTNNYNTWWWEYLFWCNQTAWFMPGRMYAYLVLEKTMPARWDPYPKPAASRVAPYTDLALADLYDNLAKILLPDGGYTEGPMYFTFTARQAMITCYYYARARGKVSRELIPPAIRATAQMAEVLASTADDLQMILICDAQYIPQEGAAFLAWLMPDSHWVTVFRKSVARTGGQPMTLLAQNLLREVPAKGPEFRPLVEMPKIGQLASHRKLGGEWVKLFLMGNQSGASHTHEDKGSFVLEFAGDAFARDFGSCDYSNPLADVLKHCQRHNMLVPIAAGVRPRPANPIFADLTPQARGDEMRFHATMELKAGWEGWFTRWTRMWDSRTPAELTITDDWALEQGEGVTFYWTTTLPITLDAKNRRAVIQGRRGRATLTWGEGIEAVVEQLPLEEPIWKKVMQERKEQYLVATLHGETQPRLALTQRGRSGQLAVRVKLELL
;
A
#
# COMPACT_ATOMS: atom_id res chain seq x y z
N MET A 1 -32.17 15.58 -12.93
CA MET A 1 -31.20 14.53 -12.58
C MET A 1 -31.99 13.29 -12.15
N GLN A 2 -31.71 12.16 -12.76
CA GLN A 2 -32.41 10.92 -12.46
C GLN A 2 -31.57 10.13 -11.44
N LEU A 3 -32.18 9.76 -10.31
CA LEU A 3 -31.57 8.90 -9.34
C LEU A 3 -31.70 7.43 -9.77
N THR A 4 -30.66 6.67 -9.60
CA THR A 4 -30.68 5.23 -9.86
C THR A 4 -30.96 4.53 -8.54
N PRO A 5 -32.16 3.97 -8.30
CA PRO A 5 -32.47 3.26 -7.09
C PRO A 5 -31.71 1.93 -7.05
N ILE A 6 -31.18 1.60 -5.89
CA ILE A 6 -30.67 0.28 -5.58
C ILE A 6 -31.83 -0.50 -4.92
N ASN A 7 -31.73 -1.79 -4.88
CA ASN A 7 -32.74 -2.63 -4.22
C ASN A 7 -33.07 -2.08 -2.83
N SER A 8 -34.26 -1.52 -2.67
CA SER A 8 -34.66 -0.71 -1.52
C SER A 8 -34.78 -1.48 -0.21
N ALA A 9 -34.89 -2.79 -0.26
CA ALA A 9 -35.09 -3.61 0.93
C ALA A 9 -33.82 -3.73 1.79
N GLU A 10 -32.63 -3.56 1.19
CA GLU A 10 -31.35 -3.78 1.84
C GLU A 10 -30.37 -2.61 1.72
N ALA A 11 -30.66 -1.62 0.87
CA ALA A 11 -29.76 -0.52 0.59
C ALA A 11 -29.77 0.54 1.69
N ILE A 12 -28.61 0.99 2.07
CA ILE A 12 -28.41 2.12 3.00
C ILE A 12 -28.53 3.43 2.23
N PHE A 13 -28.02 3.43 1.00
CA PHE A 13 -28.09 4.54 0.07
C PHE A 13 -28.90 4.10 -1.14
N GLU A 14 -29.96 4.79 -1.42
CA GLU A 14 -30.81 4.47 -2.56
C GLU A 14 -30.44 5.23 -3.81
N ALA A 15 -29.60 6.23 -3.70
CA ALA A 15 -29.20 7.03 -4.82
C ALA A 15 -27.92 7.82 -4.58
N PHE A 16 -27.22 8.14 -5.65
CA PHE A 16 -26.12 9.09 -5.65
C PHE A 16 -26.10 9.90 -6.96
N PHE A 17 -25.31 10.94 -7.04
CA PHE A 17 -25.50 11.98 -8.06
C PHE A 17 -25.00 11.60 -9.45
N ASP A 18 -23.84 11.02 -9.57
CA ASP A 18 -23.29 10.54 -10.82
C ASP A 18 -22.19 9.49 -10.62
N GLU A 19 -21.84 8.77 -11.67
CA GLU A 19 -20.82 7.72 -11.64
C GLU A 19 -19.41 8.25 -11.44
N THR A 20 -19.14 9.47 -11.83
CA THR A 20 -17.84 10.12 -11.66
C THR A 20 -17.72 10.83 -10.33
N LEU A 21 -18.77 10.75 -9.54
CA LEU A 21 -18.92 11.20 -8.18
C LEU A 21 -18.69 12.65 -7.90
N SER A 22 -17.94 13.25 -8.65
CA SER A 22 -17.49 14.57 -8.38
C SER A 22 -17.52 15.39 -9.61
N GLY A 23 -17.59 14.77 -10.80
CA GLY A 23 -17.71 15.47 -12.05
C GLY A 23 -17.13 16.88 -11.96
N LEU A 24 -15.81 17.04 -11.73
CA LEU A 24 -15.21 18.36 -11.50
C LEU A 24 -15.72 19.43 -12.45
N PRO A 25 -16.00 19.13 -13.74
CA PRO A 25 -16.59 20.11 -14.65
C PRO A 25 -17.95 20.66 -14.20
N GLN A 26 -18.65 19.97 -13.32
CA GLN A 26 -19.95 20.39 -12.79
C GLN A 26 -19.81 21.28 -11.53
N TRP A 27 -18.60 21.41 -11.00
CA TRP A 27 -18.29 22.23 -9.87
C TRP A 27 -17.59 23.51 -10.27
N THR A 28 -18.01 24.61 -9.66
CA THR A 28 -17.27 25.88 -9.71
C THR A 28 -16.31 25.91 -8.53
N VAL A 29 -15.01 25.94 -8.82
CA VAL A 29 -13.96 26.15 -7.82
C VAL A 29 -13.78 27.65 -7.65
N HIS A 30 -14.17 28.17 -6.48
CA HIS A 30 -14.09 29.62 -6.21
C HIS A 30 -12.70 30.05 -5.75
N GLY A 31 -11.75 29.10 -5.66
CA GLY A 31 -10.54 29.34 -4.90
C GLY A 31 -10.86 29.38 -3.40
N GLY A 32 -9.85 29.58 -2.63
CA GLY A 32 -9.90 29.87 -1.22
C GLY A 32 -8.74 30.81 -0.94
N GLY A 33 -8.47 31.11 0.30
CA GLY A 33 -7.27 31.87 0.65
C GLY A 33 -5.98 31.06 0.58
N ALA A 34 -6.00 29.79 0.08
CA ALA A 34 -4.82 28.96 -0.02
C ALA A 34 -3.92 29.36 -1.18
N GLU A 35 -2.61 29.43 -0.94
CA GLU A 35 -1.60 29.67 -1.97
C GLU A 35 -1.30 28.36 -2.73
N GLY A 36 -1.21 28.44 -4.05
CA GLY A 36 -0.90 27.28 -4.90
C GLY A 36 -1.99 26.21 -4.91
N LEU A 37 -3.25 26.60 -4.71
CA LEU A 37 -4.39 25.70 -4.77
C LEU A 37 -4.52 25.11 -6.16
N GLN A 38 -4.55 23.77 -6.23
CA GLN A 38 -4.85 23.00 -7.43
C GLN A 38 -6.01 22.07 -7.13
N VAL A 39 -6.96 21.99 -8.08
CA VAL A 39 -8.10 21.07 -8.01
C VAL A 39 -8.20 20.34 -9.34
N ALA A 40 -8.19 19.03 -9.31
CA ALA A 40 -8.18 18.21 -10.53
C ALA A 40 -9.06 16.97 -10.36
N GLN A 41 -9.74 16.59 -11.47
CA GLN A 41 -10.37 15.27 -11.55
C GLN A 41 -9.28 14.21 -11.59
N ARG A 42 -9.35 13.27 -10.67
CA ARG A 42 -8.48 12.10 -10.61
C ARG A 42 -9.37 10.87 -10.60
N TRP A 43 -9.48 10.21 -11.74
CA TRP A 43 -10.22 9.00 -11.90
C TRP A 43 -11.67 9.10 -11.33
N ALA A 44 -11.95 8.53 -10.14
CA ALA A 44 -13.27 8.53 -9.52
C ALA A 44 -13.44 9.55 -8.38
N TRP A 45 -12.55 10.53 -8.24
CA TRP A 45 -12.63 11.59 -7.21
C TRP A 45 -12.08 12.91 -7.69
N VAL A 46 -12.45 13.99 -7.01
CA VAL A 46 -11.79 15.29 -7.14
C VAL A 46 -10.67 15.37 -6.12
N GLN A 47 -9.45 15.54 -6.60
CA GLN A 47 -8.29 15.79 -5.78
C GLN A 47 -8.06 17.29 -5.63
N TYR A 48 -7.71 17.73 -4.43
CA TYR A 48 -7.28 19.10 -4.18
C TYR A 48 -6.00 19.11 -3.35
N GLU A 49 -5.14 20.09 -3.64
CA GLU A 49 -3.89 20.33 -2.94
C GLU A 49 -3.59 21.83 -2.88
N TRP A 50 -2.80 22.26 -1.91
CA TRP A 50 -2.27 23.62 -1.81
C TRP A 50 -0.87 23.63 -1.21
N GLN A 51 -0.14 24.73 -1.46
CA GLN A 51 1.21 24.89 -0.91
C GLN A 51 1.18 25.50 0.49
N ARG A 52 0.26 26.43 0.74
CA ARG A 52 0.11 27.10 2.04
C ARG A 52 -1.36 27.38 2.32
N ALA A 53 -1.79 27.09 3.54
CA ALA A 53 -3.13 27.42 3.99
C ALA A 53 -3.31 28.94 4.18
N PRO A 54 -4.55 29.46 4.20
CA PRO A 54 -4.83 30.87 4.46
C PRO A 54 -4.25 31.34 5.78
N ALA A 55 -3.89 32.63 5.82
CA ALA A 55 -3.43 33.28 7.04
C ALA A 55 -4.51 33.36 8.11
N ASP A 56 -5.75 33.60 7.69
CA ASP A 56 -6.93 33.66 8.53
C ASP A 56 -7.63 32.29 8.54
N PRO A 57 -7.72 31.63 9.71
CA PRO A 57 -8.41 30.35 9.82
C PRO A 57 -9.91 30.40 9.55
N ALA A 58 -10.51 31.58 9.53
CA ALA A 58 -11.92 31.77 9.16
C ALA A 58 -12.13 31.78 7.63
N THR A 59 -11.05 31.94 6.86
CA THR A 59 -11.07 31.90 5.41
C THR A 59 -10.91 30.43 4.95
N PRO A 60 -11.82 29.87 4.12
CA PRO A 60 -11.65 28.50 3.64
C PRO A 60 -10.40 28.38 2.74
N ALA A 61 -9.63 27.35 2.91
CA ALA A 61 -8.53 26.98 2.02
C ALA A 61 -9.05 26.59 0.63
N LEU A 62 -10.18 25.90 0.60
CA LEU A 62 -10.91 25.51 -0.62
C LEU A 62 -12.39 25.83 -0.45
N ARG A 63 -12.99 26.43 -1.49
CA ARG A 63 -14.44 26.54 -1.63
C ARG A 63 -14.85 26.08 -3.02
N MET A 64 -15.79 25.16 -3.08
CA MET A 64 -16.39 24.65 -4.32
C MET A 64 -17.90 24.69 -4.21
N SER A 65 -18.59 25.05 -5.29
CA SER A 65 -20.05 25.00 -5.35
C SER A 65 -20.56 24.37 -6.63
N ARG A 66 -21.76 23.82 -6.55
CA ARG A 66 -22.45 23.19 -7.67
C ARG A 66 -23.93 23.58 -7.60
N THR A 67 -24.48 24.05 -8.70
CA THR A 67 -25.93 24.22 -8.88
C THR A 67 -26.50 22.92 -9.44
N LEU A 68 -27.61 22.48 -8.94
CA LEU A 68 -28.31 21.27 -9.37
C LEU A 68 -29.81 21.41 -9.14
N ASP A 69 -30.55 20.48 -9.67
CA ASP A 69 -31.98 20.33 -9.43
C ASP A 69 -32.25 18.87 -9.10
N LEU A 70 -32.30 18.56 -7.82
CA LEU A 70 -32.40 17.20 -7.33
C LEU A 70 -33.62 17.04 -6.44
N ASN A 71 -34.56 16.17 -6.85
CA ASN A 71 -35.64 15.73 -5.98
C ASN A 71 -35.06 14.78 -4.90
N CYS A 72 -35.22 15.12 -3.65
CA CYS A 72 -34.77 14.35 -2.50
C CYS A 72 -35.88 14.07 -1.48
N GLY A 73 -37.13 14.16 -1.92
CA GLY A 73 -38.30 14.11 -1.03
C GLY A 73 -38.46 12.87 -0.17
N ASP A 74 -37.80 11.79 -0.55
CA ASP A 74 -37.86 10.51 0.17
C ASP A 74 -36.64 10.26 1.06
N TYR A 75 -35.71 11.23 1.13
CA TYR A 75 -34.45 11.06 1.83
C TYR A 75 -34.31 12.06 2.98
N GLU A 76 -33.70 11.61 4.05
CA GLU A 76 -33.52 12.40 5.28
C GLU A 76 -32.16 13.07 5.35
N THR A 77 -31.17 12.52 4.66
CA THR A 77 -29.77 12.92 4.84
C THR A 77 -29.03 12.93 3.49
N LEU A 78 -28.23 13.98 3.32
CA LEU A 78 -27.22 14.09 2.27
C LEU A 78 -25.87 13.68 2.87
N MET A 79 -25.14 12.81 2.18
CA MET A 79 -23.84 12.32 2.62
C MET A 79 -22.74 12.69 1.64
N PHE A 80 -21.61 13.14 2.19
CA PHE A 80 -20.34 13.36 1.48
C PHE A 80 -19.28 12.43 2.02
N SER A 81 -18.70 11.62 1.15
CA SER A 81 -17.49 10.87 1.46
C SER A 81 -16.28 11.63 0.95
N LEU A 82 -15.44 12.08 1.85
CA LEU A 82 -14.28 12.89 1.51
C LEU A 82 -13.09 12.63 2.44
N MET A 83 -11.93 13.02 1.95
CA MET A 83 -10.70 13.02 2.70
C MET A 83 -10.21 14.46 2.85
N ALA A 84 -9.93 14.85 4.07
CA ALA A 84 -9.37 16.15 4.38
C ALA A 84 -8.16 16.01 5.30
N PRO A 85 -7.24 16.98 5.28
CA PRO A 85 -6.07 16.96 6.15
C PRO A 85 -6.44 16.85 7.63
N PRO A 86 -5.61 16.20 8.47
CA PRO A 86 -5.81 16.21 9.92
C PRO A 86 -5.92 17.61 10.46
N GLY A 87 -6.89 17.82 11.35
CA GLY A 87 -7.22 19.13 11.90
C GLY A 87 -8.10 20.01 11.02
N ALA A 88 -8.26 19.67 9.74
CA ALA A 88 -9.18 20.41 8.88
C ALA A 88 -10.63 20.25 9.34
N ARG A 89 -11.41 21.30 9.22
CA ARG A 89 -12.87 21.30 9.40
C ARG A 89 -13.54 21.51 8.05
N VAL A 90 -14.57 20.74 7.78
CA VAL A 90 -15.31 20.79 6.52
C VAL A 90 -16.70 21.29 6.76
N ALA A 91 -17.08 22.35 6.06
CA ALA A 91 -18.46 22.80 6.02
C ALA A 91 -19.14 22.27 4.76
N LEU A 92 -20.29 21.64 4.97
CA LEU A 92 -21.21 21.23 3.92
C LEU A 92 -22.43 22.13 3.94
N VAL A 93 -22.81 22.61 2.78
CA VAL A 93 -23.98 23.47 2.64
C VAL A 93 -24.84 22.96 1.49
N ALA A 94 -26.12 22.75 1.76
CA ALA A 94 -27.12 22.45 0.75
C ALA A 94 -28.14 23.57 0.67
N GLY A 95 -28.29 24.19 -0.49
CA GLY A 95 -29.42 25.05 -0.80
C GLY A 95 -30.64 24.19 -1.09
N THR A 96 -31.75 24.48 -0.42
CA THR A 96 -33.03 23.75 -0.59
C THR A 96 -34.16 24.74 -0.82
N GLU A 97 -35.31 24.26 -1.25
CA GLU A 97 -36.51 25.11 -1.36
C GLU A 97 -36.99 25.66 -0.02
N ALA A 98 -36.58 25.01 1.09
CA ALA A 98 -36.91 25.43 2.47
C ALA A 98 -35.80 26.30 3.11
N GLY A 99 -34.81 26.72 2.32
CA GLY A 99 -33.65 27.49 2.78
C GLY A 99 -32.38 26.66 2.84
N GLU A 100 -31.33 27.30 3.38
CA GLU A 100 -30.00 26.69 3.48
C GLU A 100 -29.94 25.69 4.64
N ARG A 101 -29.31 24.54 4.38
CA ARG A 101 -28.90 23.57 5.41
C ARG A 101 -27.38 23.56 5.48
N ARG A 102 -26.84 23.68 6.68
CA ARG A 102 -25.38 23.76 6.90
C ARG A 102 -24.95 22.89 8.05
N MET A 103 -23.82 22.23 7.90
CA MET A 103 -23.09 21.58 8.98
C MET A 103 -21.61 21.96 8.90
N LEU A 104 -20.94 21.96 10.04
CA LEU A 104 -19.48 22.07 10.15
C LEU A 104 -18.99 20.82 10.87
N SER A 105 -18.04 20.11 10.27
CA SER A 105 -17.48 18.91 10.88
C SER A 105 -16.65 19.23 12.14
N THR A 106 -16.50 18.26 13.02
CA THR A 106 -15.37 18.24 13.94
C THR A 106 -14.06 18.15 13.16
N PRO A 107 -12.92 18.54 13.73
CA PRO A 107 -11.63 18.41 13.08
C PRO A 107 -11.40 16.98 12.58
N PHE A 108 -10.86 16.86 11.37
CA PHE A 108 -10.50 15.56 10.83
C PHE A 108 -9.34 14.98 11.61
N ALA A 109 -9.48 13.74 12.02
CA ALA A 109 -8.42 12.94 12.63
C ALA A 109 -7.93 11.86 11.68
N HIS A 110 -8.75 11.53 10.65
CA HIS A 110 -8.46 10.61 9.57
C HIS A 110 -8.58 11.32 8.25
N GLN A 111 -7.94 10.73 7.28
CA GLN A 111 -8.01 11.22 5.92
C GLN A 111 -9.42 11.10 5.33
N LYS A 112 -10.11 9.97 5.49
CA LYS A 112 -11.44 9.72 4.92
C LYS A 112 -12.52 9.70 5.99
N ARG A 113 -13.61 10.43 5.73
CA ARG A 113 -14.83 10.43 6.56
C ARG A 113 -16.06 10.60 5.70
N GLU A 114 -17.15 10.00 6.16
CA GLU A 114 -18.50 10.28 5.69
C GLU A 114 -19.12 11.37 6.58
N LEU A 115 -19.49 12.48 5.96
CA LEU A 115 -20.18 13.57 6.62
C LEU A 115 -21.65 13.56 6.24
N LEU A 116 -22.52 13.58 7.22
CA LEU A 116 -23.98 13.52 7.07
C LEU A 116 -24.60 14.89 7.32
N LEU A 117 -25.27 15.44 6.33
CA LEU A 117 -26.03 16.67 6.43
C LEU A 117 -27.54 16.36 6.47
N PRO A 118 -28.23 16.54 7.61
CA PRO A 118 -29.68 16.36 7.68
C PRO A 118 -30.42 17.35 6.77
N LEU A 119 -31.34 16.86 5.95
CA LEU A 119 -32.11 17.69 5.01
C LEU A 119 -33.31 18.36 5.67
N GLY A 120 -33.73 17.91 6.85
CA GLY A 120 -34.81 18.54 7.63
C GLY A 120 -36.15 18.56 6.92
N GLY A 121 -36.46 17.54 6.14
CA GLY A 121 -37.73 17.40 5.40
C GLY A 121 -37.76 18.16 4.06
N ALA A 122 -36.65 18.73 3.61
CA ALA A 122 -36.55 19.33 2.29
C ALA A 122 -36.76 18.26 1.20
N ARG A 123 -37.48 18.64 0.15
CA ARG A 123 -37.78 17.75 -0.98
C ARG A 123 -36.93 18.01 -2.21
N ARG A 124 -36.24 19.16 -2.24
CA ARG A 124 -35.45 19.58 -3.39
C ARG A 124 -34.13 20.22 -2.96
N ILE A 125 -33.03 19.78 -3.58
CA ILE A 125 -31.73 20.40 -3.41
C ILE A 125 -31.42 21.18 -4.68
N THR A 126 -31.08 22.47 -4.53
CA THR A 126 -30.82 23.38 -5.64
C THR A 126 -29.35 23.80 -5.76
N ALA A 127 -28.58 23.63 -4.69
CA ALA A 127 -27.17 23.94 -4.68
C ALA A 127 -26.43 23.12 -3.63
N LEU A 128 -25.14 22.85 -3.88
CA LEU A 128 -24.22 22.28 -2.92
C LEU A 128 -22.99 23.18 -2.80
N THR A 129 -22.46 23.33 -1.60
CA THR A 129 -21.18 24.01 -1.35
C THR A 129 -20.36 23.17 -0.37
N LEU A 130 -19.10 23.00 -0.72
CA LEU A 130 -18.06 22.39 0.11
C LEU A 130 -17.02 23.46 0.45
N GLU A 131 -16.73 23.62 1.73
CA GLU A 131 -15.69 24.53 2.22
C GLU A 131 -14.76 23.77 3.16
N ILE A 132 -13.44 23.97 3.01
CA ILE A 132 -12.43 23.32 3.86
C ILE A 132 -11.65 24.41 4.60
N TYR A 133 -11.67 24.35 5.91
CA TYR A 133 -10.98 25.25 6.82
C TYR A 133 -9.82 24.55 7.48
N VAL A 134 -8.68 25.21 7.61
CA VAL A 134 -7.46 24.63 8.20
C VAL A 134 -6.89 25.61 9.22
N ASP A 135 -6.69 25.13 10.43
CA ASP A 135 -6.20 25.96 11.54
C ASP A 135 -4.66 26.13 11.53
N SER A 136 -3.94 25.39 10.71
CA SER A 136 -2.47 25.41 10.67
C SER A 136 -1.93 25.93 9.35
N ARG A 137 -1.08 26.96 9.42
CA ARG A 137 -0.34 27.49 8.27
C ARG A 137 0.78 26.57 7.77
N GLN A 138 1.13 25.54 8.55
CA GLN A 138 2.28 24.67 8.28
C GLN A 138 1.99 23.52 7.33
N MET A 139 0.73 23.36 6.89
CA MET A 139 0.34 22.28 5.99
C MET A 139 0.70 22.64 4.55
N VAL A 140 1.93 22.36 4.17
CA VAL A 140 2.44 22.52 2.81
C VAL A 140 2.26 21.23 2.04
N GLY A 141 1.65 21.31 0.83
CA GLY A 141 1.49 20.18 -0.06
C GLY A 141 0.54 19.08 0.44
N VAL A 142 -0.44 19.47 1.24
CA VAL A 142 -1.46 18.55 1.74
C VAL A 142 -2.47 18.26 0.64
N VAL A 143 -2.84 16.99 0.52
CA VAL A 143 -3.83 16.48 -0.44
C VAL A 143 -5.09 16.06 0.27
N GLY A 144 -6.23 16.40 -0.31
CA GLY A 144 -7.52 15.88 0.08
C GLY A 144 -8.34 15.48 -1.12
N TRP A 145 -9.42 14.72 -0.88
CA TRP A 145 -10.27 14.20 -1.96
C TRP A 145 -11.74 14.31 -1.60
N LEU A 146 -12.55 14.66 -2.60
CA LEU A 146 -13.98 14.41 -2.57
C LEU A 146 -14.26 13.12 -3.33
N ASN A 147 -14.71 12.08 -2.62
CA ASN A 147 -14.89 10.76 -3.20
C ASN A 147 -16.28 10.59 -3.82
N TRP A 148 -17.35 10.86 -3.09
CA TRP A 148 -18.70 10.72 -3.59
C TRP A 148 -19.72 11.45 -2.70
N ILE A 149 -20.91 11.63 -3.26
CA ILE A 149 -22.04 12.31 -2.64
C ILE A 149 -23.28 11.45 -2.88
N GLY A 150 -24.07 11.20 -1.85
CA GLY A 150 -25.26 10.37 -1.94
C GLY A 150 -26.39 10.84 -1.04
N LEU A 151 -27.55 10.23 -1.21
CA LEU A 151 -28.73 10.43 -0.37
C LEU A 151 -29.02 9.17 0.45
N GLN A 152 -29.48 9.35 1.66
CA GLN A 152 -29.64 8.28 2.63
C GLN A 152 -30.98 8.34 3.36
N HIS A 153 -31.56 7.16 3.61
CA HIS A 153 -32.63 6.92 4.58
C HIS A 153 -32.05 6.51 5.93
N GLY A 154 -32.20 7.31 6.96
CA GLY A 154 -31.66 7.03 8.30
C GLY A 154 -32.21 5.75 8.92
N GLY A 155 -33.51 5.49 8.77
CA GLY A 155 -34.12 4.26 9.29
C GLY A 155 -33.67 2.97 8.59
N GLN A 156 -33.24 3.06 7.34
CA GLN A 156 -32.67 1.90 6.63
C GLN A 156 -31.25 1.61 7.08
N LEU A 157 -30.44 2.65 7.27
CA LEU A 157 -29.11 2.50 7.84
C LEU A 157 -29.17 1.82 9.22
N GLU A 158 -30.02 2.29 10.10
CA GLU A 158 -30.18 1.70 11.43
C GLU A 158 -30.61 0.23 11.38
N ARG A 159 -31.58 -0.10 10.53
CA ARG A 159 -32.00 -1.50 10.32
C ARG A 159 -30.86 -2.36 9.79
N TYR A 160 -30.12 -1.85 8.81
CA TYR A 160 -28.99 -2.56 8.25
C TYR A 160 -27.92 -2.83 9.30
N LEU A 161 -27.50 -1.81 10.04
CA LEU A 161 -26.50 -1.94 11.10
C LEU A 161 -26.94 -2.94 12.17
N ARG A 162 -28.23 -2.95 12.53
CA ARG A 162 -28.78 -3.96 13.46
C ARG A 162 -28.75 -5.37 12.88
N GLN A 163 -29.00 -5.53 11.59
CA GLN A 163 -28.98 -6.85 10.95
C GLN A 163 -27.56 -7.40 10.83
N VAL A 164 -26.62 -6.56 10.42
CA VAL A 164 -25.22 -6.97 10.22
C VAL A 164 -24.51 -7.21 11.56
N ALA A 165 -24.83 -6.42 12.57
CA ALA A 165 -24.28 -6.58 13.92
C ALA A 165 -24.94 -7.73 14.72
N ARG A 166 -26.04 -8.28 14.21
CA ARG A 166 -26.75 -9.34 14.92
C ARG A 166 -26.01 -10.65 14.80
N PHE A 167 -25.47 -11.08 15.91
CA PHE A 167 -24.89 -12.38 16.10
C PHE A 167 -25.94 -13.31 16.74
N ASP A 168 -26.19 -14.48 16.14
CA ASP A 168 -27.09 -15.47 16.71
C ASP A 168 -26.36 -16.31 17.75
N GLU A 169 -26.72 -16.20 19.00
CA GLU A 169 -26.09 -16.92 20.11
C GLU A 169 -26.13 -18.46 19.94
N ARG A 170 -27.02 -18.98 19.07
CA ARG A 170 -27.10 -20.41 18.78
C ARG A 170 -25.91 -20.96 18.00
N TRP A 171 -24.97 -20.15 17.57
CA TRP A 171 -23.76 -20.62 16.84
C TRP A 171 -22.92 -21.60 17.68
N GLU A 172 -23.03 -21.57 19.00
CA GLU A 172 -22.38 -22.56 19.88
C GLU A 172 -22.82 -24.00 19.56
N ASP A 173 -24.06 -24.21 19.08
CA ASP A 173 -24.56 -25.51 18.65
C ASP A 173 -23.86 -26.03 17.37
N TYR A 174 -23.13 -25.20 16.69
CA TYR A 174 -22.37 -25.54 15.48
C TYR A 174 -20.95 -25.97 15.76
N LEU A 175 -20.52 -25.88 17.02
CA LEU A 175 -19.18 -26.23 17.47
C LEU A 175 -19.21 -27.46 18.40
N GLN A 176 -18.08 -28.17 18.43
CA GLN A 176 -17.88 -29.21 19.44
C GLN A 176 -17.84 -28.58 20.84
N PRO A 177 -18.31 -29.31 21.86
CA PRO A 177 -18.31 -28.83 23.23
C PRO A 177 -16.89 -28.58 23.75
N GLU A 178 -16.72 -27.77 24.79
CA GLU A 178 -15.43 -27.47 25.41
C GLU A 178 -14.69 -28.72 25.91
N SER A 179 -15.43 -29.77 26.24
CA SER A 179 -14.86 -31.07 26.66
C SER A 179 -14.31 -31.90 25.52
N PHE A 180 -14.49 -31.48 24.28
CA PHE A 180 -13.93 -32.17 23.11
C PHE A 180 -12.40 -32.20 23.14
N GLU A 181 -11.84 -33.36 22.81
CA GLU A 181 -10.40 -33.57 22.73
C GLU A 181 -9.97 -33.68 21.25
N PRO A 182 -9.36 -32.64 20.70
CA PRO A 182 -8.94 -32.60 19.30
C PRO A 182 -7.67 -33.42 19.08
N ALA A 183 -7.53 -33.97 17.89
CA ALA A 183 -6.30 -34.63 17.45
C ALA A 183 -5.19 -33.60 17.09
N PHE A 184 -5.57 -32.38 16.77
CA PHE A 184 -4.70 -31.31 16.27
C PHE A 184 -3.99 -31.67 14.96
N GLU A 185 -4.69 -32.35 14.08
CA GLU A 185 -4.16 -32.73 12.77
C GLU A 185 -4.87 -31.95 11.65
N PRO A 186 -4.12 -31.54 10.58
CA PRO A 186 -4.73 -30.85 9.45
C PRO A 186 -5.78 -31.71 8.73
N ALA A 187 -6.94 -31.15 8.44
CA ALA A 187 -8.03 -31.85 7.77
C ALA A 187 -7.74 -32.12 6.29
N TYR A 188 -7.08 -31.20 5.60
CA TYR A 188 -6.82 -31.25 4.16
C TYR A 188 -5.35 -31.31 3.82
N GLY A 189 -4.48 -30.90 4.75
CA GLY A 189 -3.04 -30.84 4.55
C GLY A 189 -2.62 -29.84 3.47
N LEU A 190 -3.41 -28.79 3.23
CA LEU A 190 -3.11 -27.76 2.23
C LEU A 190 -2.10 -26.74 2.75
N HIS A 191 -2.27 -26.28 3.97
CA HIS A 191 -1.35 -25.34 4.61
C HIS A 191 -0.09 -26.07 5.10
N LEU A 192 -0.27 -27.13 5.87
CA LEU A 192 0.78 -28.04 6.35
C LEU A 192 0.27 -29.46 6.29
N THR A 193 1.15 -30.39 5.95
CA THR A 193 0.91 -31.81 6.17
C THR A 193 1.13 -32.18 7.64
N GLY A 194 0.63 -33.32 8.08
CA GLY A 194 0.90 -33.83 9.44
C GLY A 194 2.40 -33.99 9.72
N ALA A 195 3.20 -34.43 8.72
CA ALA A 195 4.64 -34.54 8.83
C ALA A 195 5.32 -33.18 9.05
N GLU A 196 4.99 -32.19 8.22
CA GLU A 196 5.52 -30.80 8.37
C GLU A 196 5.12 -30.17 9.69
N LEU A 197 3.90 -30.42 10.17
CA LEU A 197 3.44 -29.96 11.47
C LEU A 197 4.21 -30.63 12.61
N ALA A 198 4.51 -31.94 12.51
CA ALA A 198 5.32 -32.65 13.49
C ALA A 198 6.74 -32.08 13.56
N GLU A 199 7.35 -31.75 12.43
CA GLU A 199 8.66 -31.09 12.38
C GLU A 199 8.62 -29.67 12.97
N ALA A 200 7.56 -28.87 12.69
CA ALA A 200 7.39 -27.55 13.27
C ALA A 200 7.25 -27.61 14.80
N ARG A 201 6.49 -28.57 15.33
CA ARG A 201 6.37 -28.85 16.77
C ARG A 201 7.71 -29.20 17.40
N ALA A 202 8.49 -30.07 16.74
CA ALA A 202 9.83 -30.44 17.22
C ALA A 202 10.77 -29.23 17.23
N ALA A 203 10.71 -28.37 16.24
CA ALA A 203 11.49 -27.14 16.18
C ALA A 203 11.13 -26.17 17.33
N VAL A 204 9.84 -26.00 17.62
CA VAL A 204 9.37 -25.19 18.76
C VAL A 204 9.88 -25.77 20.10
N ALA A 205 9.76 -27.07 20.29
CA ALA A 205 10.23 -27.73 21.50
C ALA A 205 11.75 -27.53 21.70
N LYS A 206 12.54 -27.68 20.64
CA LYS A 206 14.00 -27.46 20.65
C LYS A 206 14.37 -25.99 20.88
N GLY A 207 13.53 -25.05 20.37
CA GLY A 207 13.76 -23.61 20.44
C GLY A 207 13.36 -22.93 21.74
N GLY A 208 13.00 -23.66 22.79
CA GLY A 208 12.61 -23.10 24.10
C GLY A 208 11.10 -23.10 24.37
N GLY A 209 10.33 -23.80 23.55
CA GLY A 209 8.89 -23.97 23.71
C GLY A 209 8.03 -22.86 23.07
N PRO A 210 6.71 -22.88 23.32
CA PRO A 210 5.74 -22.00 22.64
C PRO A 210 6.07 -20.51 22.74
N LYS A 211 6.50 -20.03 23.90
CA LYS A 211 6.81 -18.61 24.14
C LYS A 211 7.98 -18.07 23.33
N ALA A 212 8.86 -18.93 22.86
CA ALA A 212 9.96 -18.56 21.96
C ALA A 212 9.54 -18.58 20.49
N SER A 213 8.33 -19.05 20.17
CA SER A 213 7.81 -19.07 18.80
C SER A 213 7.38 -17.68 18.34
N PRO A 214 7.69 -17.28 17.10
CA PRO A 214 7.16 -16.04 16.51
C PRO A 214 5.63 -15.95 16.50
N LEU A 215 4.92 -17.07 16.57
CA LEU A 215 3.45 -17.10 16.62
C LEU A 215 2.88 -16.85 18.01
N TRP A 216 3.70 -16.86 19.07
CA TRP A 216 3.19 -16.72 20.44
C TRP A 216 2.47 -15.40 20.69
N GLU A 217 3.09 -14.30 20.32
CA GLU A 217 2.51 -12.97 20.51
C GLU A 217 1.19 -12.82 19.76
N GLN A 218 1.12 -13.31 18.50
CA GLN A 218 -0.11 -13.29 17.70
C GLN A 218 -1.22 -14.16 18.32
N ALA A 219 -0.86 -15.30 18.90
CA ALA A 219 -1.80 -16.15 19.61
C ALA A 219 -2.36 -15.46 20.87
N GLU A 220 -1.52 -14.78 21.61
CA GLU A 220 -1.94 -14.02 22.81
C GLU A 220 -2.83 -12.83 22.43
N ASP A 221 -2.56 -12.17 21.32
CA ASP A 221 -3.46 -11.11 20.80
C ASP A 221 -4.82 -11.69 20.40
N ALA A 222 -4.83 -12.83 19.72
CA ALA A 222 -6.08 -13.50 19.35
C ALA A 222 -6.91 -13.89 20.58
N ARG A 223 -6.28 -14.28 21.70
CA ARG A 223 -6.98 -14.61 22.95
C ARG A 223 -7.69 -13.42 23.59
N ARG A 224 -7.19 -12.20 23.39
CA ARG A 224 -7.78 -10.98 23.98
C ARG A 224 -9.04 -10.54 23.29
N LEU A 225 -9.26 -10.97 22.04
CA LEU A 225 -10.44 -10.59 21.29
C LEU A 225 -11.62 -11.51 21.61
N VAL A 226 -12.77 -10.89 21.69
CA VAL A 226 -14.06 -11.58 21.76
C VAL A 226 -14.60 -11.65 20.33
N PRO A 227 -14.73 -12.85 19.72
CA PRO A 227 -15.15 -12.98 18.32
C PRO A 227 -16.49 -12.30 18.02
N GLU A 228 -17.40 -12.26 18.97
CA GLU A 228 -18.71 -11.63 18.84
C GLU A 228 -18.63 -10.12 18.64
N LYS A 229 -17.60 -9.47 19.20
CA LYS A 229 -17.32 -8.05 18.94
C LYS A 229 -16.84 -7.81 17.50
N MET A 230 -16.26 -8.81 16.87
CA MET A 230 -15.79 -8.70 15.49
C MET A 230 -16.93 -8.35 14.54
N THR A 231 -18.14 -8.87 14.75
CA THR A 231 -19.31 -8.54 13.92
C THR A 231 -19.66 -7.06 14.04
N THR A 232 -19.68 -6.52 15.26
CA THR A 232 -19.96 -5.10 15.51
C THR A 232 -18.80 -4.21 15.00
N GLU A 233 -17.58 -4.61 15.25
CA GLU A 233 -16.39 -3.91 14.76
C GLU A 233 -16.30 -3.98 13.22
N TYR A 234 -16.67 -5.08 12.61
CA TYR A 234 -16.74 -5.26 11.17
C TYR A 234 -17.77 -4.32 10.51
N VAL A 235 -18.87 -4.03 11.18
CA VAL A 235 -19.84 -3.02 10.75
C VAL A 235 -19.26 -1.61 10.88
N ASN A 236 -18.62 -1.31 12.00
CA ASN A 236 -17.97 -0.02 12.21
C ASN A 236 -16.77 0.21 11.30
N PHE A 237 -16.15 -0.88 10.85
CA PHE A 237 -15.08 -0.91 9.89
C PHE A 237 -15.39 -0.22 8.56
N TRP A 238 -16.62 -0.30 8.10
CA TRP A 238 -17.01 0.30 6.84
C TRP A 238 -16.97 1.81 6.82
N ASN A 239 -16.95 2.41 7.99
CA ASN A 239 -16.91 3.87 8.15
C ASN A 239 -15.48 4.40 8.33
N ASP A 240 -14.47 3.55 8.52
CA ASP A 240 -13.20 4.02 9.06
C ASP A 240 -11.95 3.52 8.34
N THR A 241 -11.96 3.32 7.04
CA THR A 241 -10.79 2.95 6.24
C THR A 241 -10.59 1.47 5.93
N ARG A 242 -9.79 1.22 4.90
CA ARG A 242 -9.50 -0.06 4.26
C ARG A 242 -9.08 -1.21 5.17
N PHE A 243 -8.72 -0.93 6.42
CA PHE A 243 -8.20 -1.93 7.33
C PHE A 243 -8.52 -1.52 8.75
N SER A 244 -9.65 -1.99 9.28
CA SER A 244 -9.93 -1.79 10.68
C SER A 244 -8.85 -2.46 11.51
N ARG A 245 -8.21 -1.67 12.31
CA ARG A 245 -7.33 -2.13 13.36
C ARG A 245 -8.12 -2.13 14.64
N GLU A 246 -7.96 -3.15 15.43
CA GLU A 246 -8.48 -3.11 16.78
C GLU A 246 -7.89 -1.91 17.51
N ARG A 247 -8.75 -1.08 18.08
CA ARG A 247 -8.34 0.19 18.69
C ARG A 247 -7.31 0.03 19.81
N ASP A 248 -7.35 -1.10 20.52
CA ASP A 248 -6.48 -1.33 21.68
C ASP A 248 -5.15 -1.98 21.29
N THR A 249 -5.10 -2.79 20.26
CA THR A 249 -3.89 -3.50 19.83
C THR A 249 -3.27 -2.96 18.56
N GLY A 250 -4.01 -2.19 17.76
CA GLY A 250 -3.58 -1.68 16.46
C GLY A 250 -3.41 -2.78 15.41
N LYS A 251 -3.93 -4.00 15.65
CA LYS A 251 -3.75 -5.16 14.80
C LYS A 251 -5.00 -5.46 13.96
N HIS A 252 -4.79 -6.17 12.88
CA HIS A 252 -5.83 -6.51 11.91
C HIS A 252 -6.80 -7.54 12.49
N LEU A 253 -8.08 -7.21 12.59
CA LEU A 253 -9.12 -8.10 13.10
C LEU A 253 -9.22 -9.41 12.31
N LEU A 254 -9.17 -9.32 10.98
CA LEU A 254 -9.40 -10.45 10.09
C LEU A 254 -8.32 -11.54 10.12
N THR A 255 -7.18 -11.31 10.76
CA THR A 255 -6.09 -12.31 10.83
C THR A 255 -6.05 -13.07 12.14
N HIS A 256 -6.81 -12.66 13.13
CA HIS A 256 -6.75 -13.27 14.47
C HIS A 256 -7.23 -14.72 14.49
N GLY A 257 -8.30 -15.04 13.74
CA GLY A 257 -8.78 -16.41 13.62
C GLY A 257 -7.76 -17.34 12.99
N ALA A 258 -7.13 -16.90 11.90
CA ALA A 258 -6.06 -17.64 11.21
C ALA A 258 -4.83 -17.83 12.11
N ASN A 259 -4.45 -16.81 12.87
CA ASN A 259 -3.34 -16.89 13.83
C ASN A 259 -3.66 -17.86 14.96
N ALA A 260 -4.87 -17.80 15.51
CA ALA A 260 -5.32 -18.74 16.54
C ALA A 260 -5.31 -20.19 16.04
N ALA A 261 -5.75 -20.43 14.79
CA ALA A 261 -5.75 -21.76 14.18
C ALA A 261 -4.34 -22.32 14.02
N GLN A 262 -3.40 -21.54 13.48
CA GLN A 262 -2.01 -21.96 13.32
C GLN A 262 -1.35 -22.25 14.69
N ALA A 263 -1.56 -21.36 15.65
CA ALA A 263 -1.01 -21.54 17.01
C ALA A 263 -1.64 -22.73 17.74
N SER A 264 -2.95 -22.99 17.53
CA SER A 264 -3.63 -24.14 18.11
C SER A 264 -2.98 -25.45 17.71
N VAL A 265 -2.80 -25.69 16.42
CA VAL A 265 -2.19 -26.94 15.95
C VAL A 265 -0.71 -27.02 16.31
N LEU A 266 0.02 -25.91 16.26
CA LEU A 266 1.45 -25.87 16.60
C LEU A 266 1.70 -26.17 18.09
N PHE A 267 0.92 -25.57 18.98
CA PHE A 267 1.11 -25.66 20.43
C PHE A 267 0.25 -26.73 21.09
N ARG A 268 -0.63 -27.39 20.34
CA ARG A 268 -1.67 -28.30 20.85
C ARG A 268 -2.57 -27.63 21.88
N ASP A 269 -3.02 -26.42 21.56
CA ASP A 269 -3.84 -25.60 22.43
C ASP A 269 -5.32 -25.64 22.00
N LYS A 270 -6.12 -26.38 22.76
CA LYS A 270 -7.53 -26.56 22.47
C LYS A 270 -8.36 -25.26 22.62
N THR A 271 -7.94 -24.37 23.52
CA THR A 271 -8.63 -23.08 23.70
C THR A 271 -8.48 -22.22 22.46
N LEU A 272 -7.28 -22.15 21.88
CA LEU A 272 -7.04 -21.44 20.62
C LEU A 272 -7.77 -22.07 19.44
N GLY A 273 -7.85 -23.42 19.38
CA GLY A 273 -8.56 -24.11 18.31
C GLY A 273 -10.07 -23.80 18.31
N ARG A 274 -10.69 -23.87 19.50
CA ARG A 274 -12.08 -23.52 19.66
C ARG A 274 -12.33 -22.03 19.39
N LEU A 275 -11.40 -21.16 19.82
CA LEU A 275 -11.46 -19.72 19.52
C LEU A 275 -11.39 -19.44 18.02
N ALA A 276 -10.49 -20.10 17.28
CA ALA A 276 -10.42 -20.01 15.83
C ALA A 276 -11.73 -20.43 15.15
N ALA A 277 -12.33 -21.54 15.60
CA ALA A 277 -13.63 -21.99 15.12
C ALA A 277 -14.74 -20.97 15.41
N ARG A 278 -14.73 -20.31 16.57
CA ARG A 278 -15.65 -19.20 16.89
C ARG A 278 -15.47 -18.03 15.92
N TYR A 279 -14.26 -17.66 15.58
CA TYR A 279 -13.99 -16.62 14.56
C TYR A 279 -14.63 -16.98 13.21
N ALA A 280 -14.42 -18.21 12.75
CA ALA A 280 -15.01 -18.65 11.49
C ALA A 280 -16.55 -18.65 11.52
N MET A 281 -17.16 -19.01 12.65
CA MET A 281 -18.61 -18.93 12.81
C MET A 281 -19.12 -17.48 12.78
N CYS A 282 -18.42 -16.55 13.41
CA CYS A 282 -18.74 -15.11 13.32
C CYS A 282 -18.70 -14.61 11.87
N LEU A 283 -17.65 -14.98 11.13
CA LEU A 283 -17.54 -14.64 9.71
C LEU A 283 -18.65 -15.27 8.87
N ALA A 284 -18.97 -16.53 9.11
CA ALA A 284 -20.04 -17.23 8.40
C ALA A 284 -21.44 -16.62 8.63
N HIS A 285 -21.67 -16.01 9.79
CA HIS A 285 -22.92 -15.33 10.11
C HIS A 285 -22.96 -13.87 9.65
N SER A 286 -21.84 -13.29 9.23
CA SER A 286 -21.83 -11.94 8.64
C SER A 286 -22.66 -11.94 7.36
N THR A 287 -23.53 -10.95 7.19
CA THR A 287 -24.44 -10.89 6.04
C THR A 287 -23.68 -10.83 4.72
N ARG A 288 -22.60 -10.04 4.67
CA ARG A 288 -21.70 -9.91 3.52
C ARG A 288 -20.25 -9.79 3.96
N TRP A 289 -19.34 -10.13 3.06
CA TRP A 289 -17.90 -10.01 3.25
C TRP A 289 -17.30 -8.83 2.48
N ASP A 290 -18.10 -7.85 2.15
CA ASP A 290 -17.66 -6.65 1.43
C ASP A 290 -16.89 -5.68 2.35
N PRO A 291 -15.92 -4.94 1.81
CA PRO A 291 -15.13 -3.98 2.59
C PRO A 291 -15.91 -2.77 3.06
N SER A 292 -17.07 -2.49 2.46
CA SER A 292 -17.92 -1.35 2.79
C SER A 292 -19.32 -1.56 2.24
N PHE A 293 -20.33 -1.09 2.98
CA PHE A 293 -21.69 -1.03 2.43
C PHE A 293 -21.78 -0.05 1.23
N LEU A 294 -20.80 0.82 1.07
CA LEU A 294 -20.68 1.70 -0.09
C LEU A 294 -20.42 0.94 -1.39
N SER A 295 -19.90 -0.29 -1.30
CA SER A 295 -19.70 -1.17 -2.45
C SER A 295 -20.98 -1.48 -3.22
N TRP A 296 -22.12 -1.27 -2.60
CA TRP A 296 -23.43 -1.52 -3.22
C TRP A 296 -23.99 -0.32 -3.98
N LEU A 297 -23.34 0.85 -3.87
CA LEU A 297 -23.77 2.02 -4.60
C LEU A 297 -23.38 1.90 -6.07
N PRO A 298 -24.30 2.14 -7.02
CA PRO A 298 -23.96 2.19 -8.43
C PRO A 298 -22.86 3.22 -8.69
N GLY A 299 -21.85 2.84 -9.46
CA GLY A 299 -20.71 3.72 -9.74
C GLY A 299 -19.64 3.80 -8.64
N CYS A 300 -19.85 3.19 -7.50
CA CYS A 300 -18.86 3.10 -6.42
C CYS A 300 -17.78 2.05 -6.74
N LYS A 301 -16.96 2.34 -7.71
CA LYS A 301 -15.97 1.41 -8.29
C LYS A 301 -14.90 0.92 -7.32
N TRP A 302 -14.63 1.69 -6.30
CA TRP A 302 -13.57 1.43 -5.33
C TRP A 302 -13.87 0.32 -4.37
N GLU A 303 -15.12 0.24 -3.98
CA GLU A 303 -15.52 -0.57 -2.85
C GLU A 303 -15.88 -2.01 -3.28
N HIS A 304 -15.98 -2.25 -4.58
CA HIS A 304 -16.18 -3.59 -5.16
C HIS A 304 -14.91 -4.43 -5.25
N ARG A 305 -13.83 -4.02 -4.59
CA ARG A 305 -12.60 -4.80 -4.56
C ARG A 305 -12.73 -5.99 -3.63
N ALA A 306 -12.20 -7.11 -4.08
CA ALA A 306 -12.29 -8.37 -3.35
C ALA A 306 -11.26 -8.50 -2.19
N PHE A 307 -10.75 -7.42 -1.62
CA PHE A 307 -9.77 -7.47 -0.52
C PHE A 307 -10.31 -8.17 0.71
N VAL A 308 -11.40 -7.65 1.28
CA VAL A 308 -12.00 -8.23 2.48
C VAL A 308 -12.57 -9.61 2.23
N PRO A 309 -13.37 -9.84 1.15
CA PRO A 309 -13.83 -11.17 0.82
C PRO A 309 -12.70 -12.20 0.73
N SER A 310 -11.59 -11.86 0.07
CA SER A 310 -10.45 -12.76 -0.06
C SER A 310 -9.77 -13.08 1.26
N LEU A 311 -9.60 -12.08 2.14
CA LEU A 311 -9.05 -12.31 3.49
C LEU A 311 -9.95 -13.20 4.32
N VAL A 312 -11.26 -12.96 4.30
CA VAL A 312 -12.25 -13.78 5.03
C VAL A 312 -12.29 -15.20 4.49
N MET A 313 -12.24 -15.36 3.15
CA MET A 313 -12.17 -16.68 2.52
C MET A 313 -10.91 -17.43 2.93
N TYR A 314 -9.76 -16.72 2.95
CA TYR A 314 -8.51 -17.31 3.41
C TYR A 314 -8.59 -17.78 4.85
N ASP A 315 -9.07 -16.91 5.76
CA ASP A 315 -9.19 -17.23 7.19
C ASP A 315 -10.14 -18.41 7.41
N CYS A 316 -11.32 -18.40 6.80
CA CYS A 316 -12.27 -19.50 6.91
C CYS A 316 -11.70 -20.83 6.36
N ALA A 317 -11.05 -20.80 5.21
CA ALA A 317 -10.43 -21.98 4.62
C ALA A 317 -9.29 -22.54 5.47
N LEU A 318 -8.43 -21.64 6.00
CA LEU A 318 -7.32 -22.03 6.89
C LEU A 318 -7.83 -22.64 8.20
N ILE A 319 -8.88 -22.03 8.79
CA ILE A 319 -9.48 -22.54 10.03
C ILE A 319 -10.12 -23.90 9.79
N LEU A 320 -10.79 -24.11 8.65
CA LEU A 320 -11.33 -25.42 8.30
C LEU A 320 -10.23 -26.47 8.08
N ASP A 321 -9.08 -26.10 7.50
CA ASP A 321 -7.96 -27.01 7.29
C ASP A 321 -7.27 -27.39 8.62
N LEU A 322 -7.01 -26.42 9.50
CA LEU A 322 -6.25 -26.64 10.72
C LEU A 322 -7.11 -27.00 11.95
N CYS A 323 -8.35 -26.50 12.00
CA CYS A 323 -9.25 -26.63 13.14
C CYS A 323 -10.61 -27.19 12.76
N GLY A 324 -10.72 -27.86 11.61
CA GLY A 324 -11.99 -28.40 11.10
C GLY A 324 -12.70 -29.40 12.01
N GLU A 325 -11.97 -30.09 12.90
CA GLU A 325 -12.49 -31.00 13.90
C GLU A 325 -13.34 -30.33 15.00
N TRP A 326 -13.18 -29.02 15.20
CA TRP A 326 -13.95 -28.24 16.16
C TRP A 326 -15.39 -27.94 15.71
N PHE A 327 -15.72 -28.16 14.44
CA PHE A 327 -17.07 -27.92 13.92
C PHE A 327 -17.88 -29.20 13.94
N THR A 328 -19.18 -29.07 14.27
CA THR A 328 -20.14 -30.09 13.91
C THR A 328 -20.27 -30.17 12.38
N ASP A 329 -20.88 -31.24 11.87
CA ASP A 329 -21.11 -31.37 10.41
C ASP A 329 -21.95 -30.19 9.89
N TYR A 330 -22.90 -29.71 10.64
CA TYR A 330 -23.73 -28.57 10.26
C TYR A 330 -22.91 -27.25 10.24
N GLY A 331 -22.13 -26.99 11.27
CA GLY A 331 -21.28 -25.82 11.34
C GLY A 331 -20.26 -25.78 10.20
N ARG A 332 -19.67 -26.93 9.87
CA ARG A 332 -18.75 -27.08 8.72
C ARG A 332 -19.48 -26.76 7.40
N GLN A 333 -20.67 -27.31 7.20
CA GLN A 333 -21.46 -27.05 5.99
C GLN A 333 -21.84 -25.58 5.84
N LEU A 334 -22.16 -24.87 6.94
CA LEU A 334 -22.46 -23.45 6.89
C LEU A 334 -21.28 -22.63 6.35
N ILE A 335 -20.07 -22.89 6.85
CA ILE A 335 -18.87 -22.20 6.35
C ILE A 335 -18.58 -22.55 4.90
N LEU A 336 -18.69 -23.84 4.51
CA LEU A 336 -18.50 -24.27 3.12
C LEU A 336 -19.49 -23.61 2.16
N ARG A 337 -20.75 -23.46 2.59
CA ARG A 337 -21.76 -22.75 1.82
C ARG A 337 -21.36 -21.29 1.60
N ARG A 338 -20.89 -20.61 2.64
CA ARG A 338 -20.43 -19.22 2.54
C ARG A 338 -19.21 -19.10 1.62
N LEU A 339 -18.26 -20.02 1.71
CA LEU A 339 -17.11 -20.04 0.79
C LEU A 339 -17.55 -20.23 -0.68
N ALA A 340 -18.55 -21.07 -0.95
CA ALA A 340 -19.08 -21.25 -2.29
C ALA A 340 -19.80 -20.00 -2.81
N GLU A 341 -20.66 -19.39 -2.00
CA GLU A 341 -21.43 -18.21 -2.37
C GLU A 341 -20.53 -16.98 -2.61
N GLU A 342 -19.64 -16.68 -1.67
CA GLU A 342 -18.76 -15.52 -1.77
C GLU A 342 -17.56 -15.76 -2.70
N GLY A 343 -17.04 -16.99 -2.73
CA GLY A 343 -15.87 -17.32 -3.54
C GLY A 343 -16.16 -17.44 -5.03
N GLN A 344 -17.13 -18.25 -5.39
CA GLN A 344 -17.49 -18.48 -6.80
C GLN A 344 -18.40 -17.39 -7.36
N GLY A 345 -19.28 -16.83 -6.53
CA GLY A 345 -20.20 -15.77 -6.93
C GLY A 345 -19.53 -14.41 -6.87
N THR A 346 -19.57 -13.81 -5.68
CA THR A 346 -19.21 -12.41 -5.47
C THR A 346 -17.74 -12.11 -5.78
N ASN A 347 -16.83 -12.97 -5.33
CA ASN A 347 -15.40 -12.70 -5.51
C ASN A 347 -14.97 -12.82 -6.98
N ASN A 348 -15.44 -13.83 -7.71
CA ASN A 348 -15.16 -13.95 -9.15
C ASN A 348 -15.73 -12.76 -9.93
N TYR A 349 -17.00 -12.42 -9.65
CA TYR A 349 -17.65 -11.27 -10.29
C TYR A 349 -16.83 -9.98 -10.03
N ASN A 350 -16.48 -9.70 -8.80
CA ASN A 350 -15.72 -8.51 -8.44
C ASN A 350 -14.31 -8.51 -9.04
N THR A 351 -13.68 -9.68 -9.21
CA THR A 351 -12.37 -9.78 -9.84
C THR A 351 -12.44 -9.50 -11.34
N TRP A 352 -13.39 -10.09 -12.06
CA TRP A 352 -13.45 -10.00 -13.52
C TRP A 352 -14.09 -8.70 -14.04
N TRP A 353 -14.95 -8.08 -13.26
CA TRP A 353 -15.61 -6.84 -13.65
C TRP A 353 -14.62 -5.69 -13.86
N TRP A 354 -13.49 -5.72 -13.19
CA TRP A 354 -12.51 -4.65 -13.18
C TRP A 354 -11.21 -5.04 -13.85
N GLU A 355 -11.09 -4.87 -15.15
CA GLU A 355 -9.87 -5.22 -15.91
C GLU A 355 -8.61 -4.56 -15.35
N TYR A 356 -8.71 -3.33 -14.81
CA TYR A 356 -7.55 -2.64 -14.26
C TYR A 356 -6.89 -3.39 -13.08
N LEU A 357 -7.63 -4.22 -12.37
CA LEU A 357 -7.08 -5.04 -11.28
C LEU A 357 -5.97 -5.98 -11.77
N PHE A 358 -6.04 -6.40 -13.03
CA PHE A 358 -5.02 -7.22 -13.66
C PHE A 358 -3.75 -6.44 -14.04
N TRP A 359 -3.81 -5.09 -14.04
CA TRP A 359 -2.68 -4.20 -14.33
C TRP A 359 -2.01 -3.65 -13.07
N CYS A 360 -2.37 -4.15 -11.89
CA CYS A 360 -1.79 -3.78 -10.60
C CYS A 360 -1.70 -4.99 -9.67
N ASN A 361 -1.16 -4.79 -8.48
CA ASN A 361 -0.96 -5.86 -7.49
C ASN A 361 -2.25 -6.50 -6.96
N GLN A 362 -3.42 -5.89 -7.20
CA GLN A 362 -4.66 -6.25 -6.51
C GLN A 362 -5.18 -7.63 -6.88
N THR A 363 -5.07 -8.06 -8.15
CA THR A 363 -5.46 -9.42 -8.53
C THR A 363 -4.67 -10.47 -7.74
N ALA A 364 -3.35 -10.32 -7.64
CA ALA A 364 -2.53 -11.25 -6.85
C ALA A 364 -2.97 -11.29 -5.36
N TRP A 365 -3.42 -10.15 -4.81
CA TRP A 365 -3.92 -10.08 -3.43
C TRP A 365 -5.13 -10.97 -3.17
N PHE A 366 -6.00 -11.14 -4.18
CA PHE A 366 -7.23 -11.92 -4.03
C PHE A 366 -6.99 -13.43 -4.16
N MET A 367 -5.88 -13.82 -4.77
CA MET A 367 -5.65 -15.21 -5.19
C MET A 367 -5.51 -16.20 -4.05
N PRO A 368 -4.80 -15.96 -2.94
CA PRO A 368 -4.70 -16.94 -1.86
C PRO A 368 -6.05 -17.32 -1.28
N GLY A 369 -6.94 -16.36 -1.06
CA GLY A 369 -8.29 -16.61 -0.56
C GLY A 369 -9.14 -17.42 -1.52
N ARG A 370 -9.15 -17.02 -2.80
CA ARG A 370 -9.84 -17.77 -3.87
C ARG A 370 -9.31 -19.19 -3.98
N MET A 371 -8.00 -19.34 -4.11
CA MET A 371 -7.36 -20.63 -4.30
C MET A 371 -7.64 -21.57 -3.13
N TYR A 372 -7.44 -21.10 -1.91
CA TYR A 372 -7.62 -21.92 -0.73
C TYR A 372 -9.08 -22.35 -0.54
N ALA A 373 -10.01 -21.42 -0.71
CA ALA A 373 -11.43 -21.71 -0.61
C ALA A 373 -11.88 -22.75 -1.64
N TYR A 374 -11.44 -22.62 -2.91
CA TYR A 374 -11.81 -23.60 -3.95
C TYR A 374 -11.20 -24.98 -3.66
N LEU A 375 -9.96 -25.04 -3.22
CA LEU A 375 -9.32 -26.31 -2.86
C LEU A 375 -9.99 -26.99 -1.67
N VAL A 376 -10.43 -26.21 -0.67
CA VAL A 376 -11.20 -26.74 0.45
C VAL A 376 -12.55 -27.28 -0.02
N LEU A 377 -13.24 -26.54 -0.90
CA LEU A 377 -14.49 -27.02 -1.51
C LEU A 377 -14.31 -28.30 -2.32
N GLU A 378 -13.25 -28.40 -3.11
CA GLU A 378 -12.93 -29.63 -3.87
C GLU A 378 -12.74 -30.84 -2.95
N LYS A 379 -12.11 -30.65 -1.80
CA LYS A 379 -11.79 -31.75 -0.87
C LYS A 379 -12.93 -32.15 0.05
N THR A 380 -13.82 -31.21 0.35
CA THR A 380 -14.86 -31.42 1.37
C THR A 380 -16.20 -31.84 0.85
N MET A 381 -16.53 -31.62 -0.42
CA MET A 381 -17.81 -32.03 -0.96
C MET A 381 -17.80 -33.53 -1.26
N PRO A 382 -18.31 -34.38 -0.36
CA PRO A 382 -18.28 -35.83 -0.56
C PRO A 382 -19.20 -36.21 -1.70
N ALA A 383 -18.76 -37.19 -2.51
CA ALA A 383 -19.52 -37.74 -3.63
C ALA A 383 -20.97 -38.20 -3.22
N ARG A 384 -21.18 -38.56 -1.97
CA ARG A 384 -22.49 -38.94 -1.44
C ARG A 384 -23.55 -37.86 -1.47
N TRP A 385 -23.15 -36.61 -1.54
CA TRP A 385 -24.05 -35.44 -1.62
C TRP A 385 -24.31 -34.99 -3.04
N ASP A 386 -23.63 -35.57 -3.99
CA ASP A 386 -23.73 -35.21 -5.41
C ASP A 386 -24.73 -36.16 -6.09
N PRO A 387 -25.93 -35.72 -6.44
CA PRO A 387 -26.92 -36.54 -7.13
C PRO A 387 -26.55 -36.83 -8.60
N TYR A 388 -25.47 -36.26 -9.08
CA TYR A 388 -25.02 -36.37 -10.47
C TYR A 388 -23.81 -37.33 -10.59
N PRO A 389 -23.61 -37.89 -11.78
CA PRO A 389 -22.54 -38.88 -11.99
C PRO A 389 -21.10 -38.34 -11.84
N LYS A 390 -20.92 -37.01 -11.79
CA LYS A 390 -19.60 -36.40 -11.60
C LYS A 390 -19.43 -35.95 -10.14
N PRO A 391 -18.30 -36.27 -9.50
CA PRO A 391 -17.98 -35.77 -8.17
C PRO A 391 -18.00 -34.24 -8.11
N ALA A 392 -18.40 -33.68 -6.96
CA ALA A 392 -18.41 -32.22 -6.76
C ALA A 392 -17.05 -31.58 -7.00
N ALA A 393 -15.95 -32.24 -6.61
CA ALA A 393 -14.59 -31.82 -6.90
C ALA A 393 -14.36 -31.52 -8.39
N SER A 394 -14.90 -32.35 -9.29
CA SER A 394 -14.75 -32.15 -10.74
C SER A 394 -15.50 -30.92 -11.29
N ARG A 395 -16.41 -30.34 -10.52
CA ARG A 395 -17.14 -29.12 -10.87
C ARG A 395 -16.42 -27.88 -10.35
N VAL A 396 -15.74 -27.99 -9.22
CA VAL A 396 -15.00 -26.87 -8.61
C VAL A 396 -13.60 -26.71 -9.24
N ALA A 397 -12.96 -27.81 -9.64
CA ALA A 397 -11.61 -27.81 -10.21
C ALA A 397 -11.40 -26.81 -11.36
N PRO A 398 -12.32 -26.60 -12.31
CA PRO A 398 -12.16 -25.59 -13.35
C PRO A 398 -12.04 -24.16 -12.81
N TYR A 399 -12.68 -23.83 -11.69
CA TYR A 399 -12.55 -22.52 -11.05
C TYR A 399 -11.23 -22.36 -10.32
N THR A 400 -10.70 -23.44 -9.76
CA THR A 400 -9.36 -23.48 -9.18
C THR A 400 -8.30 -23.25 -10.25
N ASP A 401 -8.43 -23.92 -11.40
CA ASP A 401 -7.53 -23.77 -12.55
C ASP A 401 -7.63 -22.36 -13.15
N LEU A 402 -8.84 -21.78 -13.21
CA LEU A 402 -9.07 -20.42 -13.66
C LEU A 402 -8.44 -19.39 -12.72
N ALA A 403 -8.50 -19.58 -11.41
CA ALA A 403 -7.85 -18.72 -10.45
C ALA A 403 -6.32 -18.69 -10.64
N LEU A 404 -5.70 -19.82 -10.96
CA LEU A 404 -4.28 -19.87 -11.32
C LEU A 404 -4.00 -19.13 -12.64
N ALA A 405 -4.87 -19.31 -13.64
CA ALA A 405 -4.74 -18.61 -14.93
C ALA A 405 -4.88 -17.08 -14.78
N ASP A 406 -5.82 -16.61 -13.97
CA ASP A 406 -5.99 -15.19 -13.65
C ASP A 406 -4.72 -14.61 -12.98
N LEU A 407 -4.12 -15.35 -12.05
CA LEU A 407 -2.84 -14.97 -11.45
C LEU A 407 -1.73 -14.84 -12.50
N TYR A 408 -1.62 -15.82 -13.41
CA TYR A 408 -0.60 -15.79 -14.46
C TYR A 408 -0.81 -14.63 -15.43
N ASP A 409 -2.06 -14.34 -15.82
CA ASP A 409 -2.38 -13.19 -16.64
C ASP A 409 -2.02 -11.86 -15.96
N ASN A 410 -2.35 -11.72 -14.67
CA ASN A 410 -1.94 -10.57 -13.87
C ASN A 410 -0.41 -10.39 -13.84
N LEU A 411 0.32 -11.44 -13.48
CA LEU A 411 1.79 -11.36 -13.39
C LEU A 411 2.45 -11.07 -14.75
N ALA A 412 1.89 -11.56 -15.85
CA ALA A 412 2.37 -11.26 -17.19
C ALA A 412 2.17 -9.80 -17.59
N LYS A 413 1.15 -9.12 -17.03
CA LYS A 413 0.85 -7.71 -17.29
C LYS A 413 1.65 -6.75 -16.43
N ILE A 414 1.96 -7.12 -15.18
CA ILE A 414 2.59 -6.20 -14.21
C ILE A 414 4.10 -6.36 -14.09
N LEU A 415 4.67 -7.48 -14.52
CA LEU A 415 6.10 -7.72 -14.52
C LEU A 415 6.69 -7.46 -15.91
N LEU A 416 7.72 -6.64 -15.94
CA LEU A 416 8.45 -6.35 -17.18
C LEU A 416 9.45 -7.46 -17.49
N PRO A 417 9.86 -7.62 -18.77
CA PRO A 417 10.79 -8.68 -19.19
C PRO A 417 12.14 -8.68 -18.47
N ASP A 418 12.59 -7.52 -17.99
CA ASP A 418 13.82 -7.35 -17.20
C ASP A 418 13.61 -7.56 -15.68
N GLY A 419 12.43 -8.01 -15.28
CA GLY A 419 12.07 -8.19 -13.89
C GLY A 419 11.67 -6.92 -13.16
N GLY A 420 11.53 -5.81 -13.89
CA GLY A 420 11.06 -4.55 -13.34
C GLY A 420 9.59 -4.64 -12.91
N TYR A 421 9.25 -3.94 -11.84
CA TYR A 421 7.90 -3.85 -11.31
C TYR A 421 7.51 -2.39 -11.06
N THR A 422 6.41 -1.99 -11.64
CA THR A 422 6.04 -0.58 -11.79
C THR A 422 5.58 0.11 -10.51
N GLU A 423 5.08 -0.66 -9.54
CA GLU A 423 4.59 -0.13 -8.26
C GLU A 423 5.66 -0.12 -7.14
N GLY A 424 6.90 -0.49 -7.48
CA GLY A 424 8.03 -0.48 -6.55
C GLY A 424 8.20 -1.75 -5.70
N PRO A 425 9.29 -1.81 -4.91
CA PRO A 425 9.75 -3.06 -4.30
C PRO A 425 8.85 -3.59 -3.18
N MET A 426 8.20 -2.73 -2.41
CA MET A 426 7.28 -3.15 -1.35
C MET A 426 6.06 -3.87 -1.96
N TYR A 427 5.42 -3.25 -2.94
CA TYR A 427 4.26 -3.82 -3.61
C TYR A 427 4.60 -5.09 -4.37
N PHE A 428 5.79 -5.17 -4.96
CA PHE A 428 6.25 -6.42 -5.57
C PHE A 428 6.40 -7.53 -4.53
N THR A 429 7.00 -7.28 -3.37
CA THR A 429 7.17 -8.32 -2.34
C THR A 429 5.83 -8.79 -1.77
N PHE A 430 4.83 -7.91 -1.66
CA PHE A 430 3.46 -8.31 -1.37
C PHE A 430 2.87 -9.19 -2.49
N THR A 431 2.98 -8.77 -3.73
CA THR A 431 2.51 -9.52 -4.90
C THR A 431 3.14 -10.90 -4.96
N ALA A 432 4.45 -10.98 -4.79
CA ALA A 432 5.20 -12.24 -4.81
C ALA A 432 4.75 -13.18 -3.69
N ARG A 433 4.55 -12.67 -2.48
CA ARG A 433 4.02 -13.45 -1.36
C ARG A 433 2.70 -14.12 -1.73
N GLN A 434 1.76 -13.35 -2.23
CA GLN A 434 0.43 -13.86 -2.58
C GLN A 434 0.49 -14.86 -3.75
N ALA A 435 1.26 -14.55 -4.78
CA ALA A 435 1.45 -15.43 -5.92
C ALA A 435 2.07 -16.77 -5.51
N MET A 436 3.10 -16.73 -4.67
CA MET A 436 3.80 -17.94 -4.24
C MET A 436 2.95 -18.82 -3.33
N ILE A 437 2.19 -18.23 -2.40
CA ILE A 437 1.23 -18.95 -1.57
C ILE A 437 0.17 -19.64 -2.46
N THR A 438 -0.37 -18.92 -3.44
CA THR A 438 -1.35 -19.45 -4.38
C THR A 438 -0.81 -20.64 -5.17
N CYS A 439 0.38 -20.50 -5.78
CA CYS A 439 1.04 -21.57 -6.49
C CYS A 439 1.37 -22.75 -5.58
N TYR A 440 1.75 -22.48 -4.34
CA TYR A 440 2.08 -23.52 -3.37
C TYR A 440 0.85 -24.39 -3.02
N TYR A 441 -0.29 -23.79 -2.72
CA TYR A 441 -1.51 -24.52 -2.42
C TYR A 441 -2.00 -25.33 -3.62
N TYR A 442 -1.98 -24.73 -4.81
CA TYR A 442 -2.34 -25.43 -6.04
C TYR A 442 -1.42 -26.62 -6.31
N ALA A 443 -0.11 -26.41 -6.22
CA ALA A 443 0.88 -27.48 -6.42
C ALA A 443 0.64 -28.65 -5.46
N ARG A 444 0.46 -28.34 -4.19
CA ARG A 444 0.20 -29.35 -3.15
C ARG A 444 -1.08 -30.14 -3.44
N ALA A 445 -2.15 -29.47 -3.81
CA ALA A 445 -3.41 -30.11 -4.12
C ALA A 445 -3.34 -30.99 -5.38
N ARG A 446 -2.46 -30.66 -6.34
CA ARG A 446 -2.27 -31.38 -7.61
C ARG A 446 -1.07 -32.33 -7.60
N GLY A 447 -0.37 -32.50 -6.48
CA GLY A 447 0.84 -33.33 -6.39
C GLY A 447 1.98 -32.84 -7.29
N LYS A 448 2.07 -31.51 -7.52
CA LYS A 448 3.09 -30.88 -8.35
C LYS A 448 4.17 -30.22 -7.50
N VAL A 449 5.32 -29.93 -8.10
CA VAL A 449 6.40 -29.18 -7.45
C VAL A 449 6.09 -27.69 -7.52
N SER A 450 5.95 -27.03 -6.36
CA SER A 450 5.55 -25.60 -6.29
C SER A 450 6.49 -24.67 -7.05
N ARG A 451 7.81 -24.91 -7.00
CA ARG A 451 8.82 -24.11 -7.71
C ARG A 451 8.65 -24.12 -9.24
N GLU A 452 8.08 -25.19 -9.80
CA GLU A 452 7.85 -25.30 -11.24
C GLU A 452 6.61 -24.54 -11.72
N LEU A 453 5.65 -24.32 -10.81
CA LEU A 453 4.43 -23.55 -11.10
C LEU A 453 4.61 -22.04 -10.98
N ILE A 454 5.71 -21.58 -10.39
CA ILE A 454 5.96 -20.15 -10.25
C ILE A 454 6.39 -19.59 -11.60
N PRO A 455 5.70 -18.56 -12.13
CA PRO A 455 6.00 -18.01 -13.45
C PRO A 455 7.44 -17.56 -13.60
N PRO A 456 8.09 -17.81 -14.77
CA PRO A 456 9.47 -17.37 -15.02
C PRO A 456 9.67 -15.84 -14.83
N ALA A 457 8.63 -15.03 -15.06
CA ALA A 457 8.68 -13.59 -14.85
C ALA A 457 9.05 -13.19 -13.40
N ILE A 458 8.62 -13.98 -12.39
CA ILE A 458 9.05 -13.75 -11.00
C ILE A 458 10.55 -14.00 -10.84
N ARG A 459 11.13 -14.97 -11.56
CA ARG A 459 12.57 -15.24 -11.50
C ARG A 459 13.42 -14.12 -12.12
N ALA A 460 12.91 -13.43 -13.14
CA ALA A 460 13.57 -12.25 -13.70
C ALA A 460 13.78 -11.13 -12.68
N THR A 461 12.96 -11.07 -11.62
CA THR A 461 13.08 -10.08 -10.54
C THR A 461 14.35 -10.23 -9.68
N ALA A 462 15.15 -11.29 -9.89
CA ALA A 462 16.50 -11.38 -9.32
C ALA A 462 17.34 -10.16 -9.69
N GLN A 463 17.15 -9.62 -10.92
CA GLN A 463 17.83 -8.42 -11.38
C GLN A 463 17.35 -7.16 -10.64
N MET A 464 16.02 -7.04 -10.40
CA MET A 464 15.48 -5.96 -9.57
C MET A 464 16.03 -6.02 -8.13
N ALA A 465 16.15 -7.23 -7.57
CA ALA A 465 16.73 -7.39 -6.24
C ALA A 465 18.18 -6.87 -6.20
N GLU A 466 19.00 -7.12 -7.22
CA GLU A 466 20.38 -6.65 -7.28
C GLU A 466 20.45 -5.13 -7.44
N VAL A 467 19.60 -4.55 -8.31
CA VAL A 467 19.53 -3.11 -8.52
C VAL A 467 19.10 -2.38 -7.25
N LEU A 468 18.08 -2.90 -6.55
CA LEU A 468 17.48 -2.19 -5.41
C LEU A 468 18.00 -2.64 -4.04
N ALA A 469 18.69 -3.80 -3.88
CA ALA A 469 19.22 -4.20 -2.57
C ALA A 469 20.17 -3.12 -2.05
N SER A 470 19.85 -2.55 -0.90
CA SER A 470 20.62 -1.45 -0.32
C SER A 470 21.96 -1.93 0.25
N THR A 471 23.00 -1.11 0.07
CA THR A 471 24.28 -1.25 0.76
C THR A 471 24.34 -0.45 2.07
N ALA A 472 23.34 0.42 2.32
CA ALA A 472 23.19 1.10 3.60
C ALA A 472 22.73 0.13 4.70
N ASP A 473 23.22 0.33 5.92
CA ASP A 473 22.99 -0.60 7.04
C ASP A 473 21.51 -0.59 7.51
N ASP A 474 20.84 0.55 7.39
CA ASP A 474 19.48 0.78 7.86
C ASP A 474 18.39 0.43 6.84
N LEU A 475 18.72 0.03 5.62
CA LEU A 475 17.79 -0.29 4.56
C LEU A 475 17.95 -1.72 4.04
N GLN A 476 16.84 -2.41 3.78
CA GLN A 476 16.84 -3.69 3.07
C GLN A 476 17.00 -3.49 1.56
N MET A 477 16.23 -2.55 1.01
CA MET A 477 16.27 -2.11 -0.38
C MET A 477 16.19 -0.59 -0.43
N ILE A 478 16.57 0.00 -1.55
CA ILE A 478 16.24 1.39 -1.87
C ILE A 478 14.72 1.47 -1.97
N LEU A 479 14.12 2.34 -1.15
CA LEU A 479 12.68 2.51 -1.07
C LEU A 479 12.25 3.57 -2.08
N ILE A 480 11.78 3.13 -3.24
CA ILE A 480 11.18 3.97 -4.28
C ILE A 480 9.67 3.74 -4.31
N CYS A 481 8.93 4.63 -4.96
CA CYS A 481 7.47 4.61 -4.98
C CYS A 481 6.89 4.67 -3.56
N ASP A 482 5.70 4.15 -3.36
CA ASP A 482 5.07 4.09 -2.04
C ASP A 482 5.68 3.04 -1.09
N ALA A 483 6.94 2.65 -1.29
CA ALA A 483 7.61 1.71 -0.42
C ALA A 483 7.90 2.32 0.96
N GLN A 484 7.43 1.66 2.02
CA GLN A 484 7.67 2.05 3.41
C GLN A 484 8.68 1.11 4.08
N TYR A 485 8.62 -0.15 3.71
CA TYR A 485 9.47 -1.24 4.19
C TYR A 485 9.39 -2.40 3.19
N ILE A 486 10.17 -3.43 3.41
CA ILE A 486 10.08 -4.66 2.61
C ILE A 486 9.43 -5.76 3.47
N PRO A 487 8.26 -6.27 3.06
CA PRO A 487 7.58 -7.37 3.75
C PRO A 487 8.47 -8.60 3.88
N GLN A 488 8.75 -9.00 5.12
CA GLN A 488 9.71 -10.06 5.41
C GLN A 488 9.31 -11.40 4.82
N GLU A 489 8.04 -11.77 4.92
CA GLU A 489 7.55 -13.04 4.39
C GLU A 489 7.63 -13.10 2.86
N GLY A 490 7.35 -12.00 2.15
CA GLY A 490 7.53 -11.91 0.70
C GLY A 490 8.98 -12.06 0.28
N ALA A 491 9.89 -11.37 0.98
CA ALA A 491 11.32 -11.50 0.76
C ALA A 491 11.83 -12.93 1.06
N ALA A 492 11.27 -13.59 2.09
CA ALA A 492 11.58 -14.97 2.44
C ALA A 492 11.22 -15.96 1.32
N PHE A 493 10.01 -15.84 0.77
CA PHE A 493 9.57 -16.65 -0.37
C PHE A 493 10.46 -16.45 -1.60
N LEU A 494 10.82 -15.21 -1.90
CA LEU A 494 11.70 -14.90 -3.04
C LEU A 494 13.12 -15.42 -2.83
N ALA A 495 13.66 -15.32 -1.62
CA ALA A 495 14.96 -15.87 -1.25
C ALA A 495 14.97 -17.41 -1.32
N TRP A 496 13.88 -18.06 -0.92
CA TRP A 496 13.72 -19.52 -1.09
C TRP A 496 13.64 -19.93 -2.56
N LEU A 497 12.92 -19.16 -3.39
CA LEU A 497 12.80 -19.43 -4.82
C LEU A 497 14.11 -19.20 -5.58
N MET A 498 14.86 -18.18 -5.19
CA MET A 498 16.07 -17.68 -5.87
C MET A 498 17.25 -17.57 -4.90
N PRO A 499 17.77 -18.72 -4.38
CA PRO A 499 18.81 -18.72 -3.34
C PRO A 499 20.13 -18.09 -3.78
N ASP A 500 20.38 -17.97 -5.09
CA ASP A 500 21.58 -17.37 -5.67
C ASP A 500 21.38 -15.90 -6.06
N SER A 501 20.32 -15.25 -5.55
CA SER A 501 20.00 -13.86 -5.85
C SER A 501 20.12 -12.94 -4.64
N HIS A 502 20.10 -11.62 -4.86
CA HIS A 502 20.08 -10.60 -3.83
C HIS A 502 18.77 -10.56 -3.01
N TRP A 503 17.73 -11.34 -3.37
CA TRP A 503 16.60 -11.56 -2.47
C TRP A 503 17.03 -12.18 -1.13
N VAL A 504 18.09 -13.00 -1.15
CA VAL A 504 18.71 -13.51 0.08
C VAL A 504 19.27 -12.36 0.93
N THR A 505 20.01 -11.42 0.32
CA THR A 505 20.52 -10.23 1.00
C THR A 505 19.39 -9.41 1.62
N VAL A 506 18.33 -9.13 0.84
CA VAL A 506 17.15 -8.37 1.29
C VAL A 506 16.47 -9.06 2.46
N PHE A 507 16.23 -10.35 2.37
CA PHE A 507 15.59 -11.13 3.43
C PHE A 507 16.44 -11.12 4.71
N ARG A 508 17.76 -11.39 4.62
CA ARG A 508 18.63 -11.42 5.80
C ARG A 508 18.75 -10.06 6.49
N LYS A 509 18.80 -8.97 5.73
CA LYS A 509 18.74 -7.60 6.27
C LYS A 509 17.40 -7.33 6.96
N SER A 510 16.29 -7.82 6.39
CA SER A 510 14.97 -7.69 7.00
C SER A 510 14.93 -8.37 8.39
N VAL A 511 15.42 -9.60 8.50
CA VAL A 511 15.49 -10.34 9.77
C VAL A 511 16.39 -9.64 10.78
N ALA A 512 17.58 -9.19 10.36
CA ALA A 512 18.53 -8.53 11.26
C ALA A 512 17.94 -7.21 11.84
N ARG A 513 17.13 -6.50 11.06
CA ARG A 513 16.54 -5.23 11.48
C ARG A 513 15.36 -5.40 12.45
N THR A 514 14.52 -6.39 12.24
CA THR A 514 13.24 -6.51 12.97
C THR A 514 13.28 -7.57 14.07
N GLY A 515 14.39 -8.30 14.22
CA GLY A 515 14.48 -9.42 15.14
C GLY A 515 13.65 -10.64 14.75
N GLY A 516 13.12 -10.64 13.52
CA GLY A 516 12.19 -11.64 13.01
C GLY A 516 10.74 -11.19 13.21
N GLN A 517 10.06 -10.88 12.10
CA GLN A 517 8.60 -10.65 12.13
C GLN A 517 7.87 -12.00 12.19
N PRO A 518 6.68 -12.02 12.79
CA PRO A 518 5.82 -13.18 12.71
C PRO A 518 5.53 -13.53 11.24
N MET A 519 5.68 -14.80 10.90
CA MET A 519 5.41 -15.33 9.56
C MET A 519 4.50 -16.56 9.68
N THR A 520 3.77 -16.87 8.61
CA THR A 520 2.98 -18.10 8.56
C THR A 520 3.85 -19.34 8.77
N LEU A 521 3.27 -20.41 9.29
CA LEU A 521 3.97 -21.68 9.44
C LEU A 521 4.53 -22.20 8.12
N LEU A 522 3.82 -21.94 7.02
CA LEU A 522 4.27 -22.24 5.67
C LEU A 522 5.59 -21.54 5.33
N ALA A 523 5.67 -20.23 5.57
CA ALA A 523 6.90 -19.47 5.31
C ALA A 523 8.04 -19.93 6.22
N GLN A 524 7.76 -20.16 7.50
CA GLN A 524 8.77 -20.66 8.46
C GLN A 524 9.37 -21.99 8.02
N ASN A 525 8.58 -22.90 7.44
CA ASN A 525 9.05 -24.17 6.93
C ASN A 525 10.04 -24.00 5.75
N LEU A 526 9.71 -23.11 4.81
CA LEU A 526 10.55 -22.83 3.64
C LEU A 526 11.87 -22.11 3.99
N LEU A 527 11.92 -21.34 5.08
CA LEU A 527 13.11 -20.58 5.49
C LEU A 527 14.34 -21.44 5.81
N ARG A 528 14.15 -22.70 6.13
CA ARG A 528 15.25 -23.64 6.42
C ARG A 528 16.19 -23.83 5.23
N GLU A 529 15.71 -23.56 4.02
CA GLU A 529 16.46 -23.73 2.77
C GLU A 529 17.14 -22.43 2.28
N VAL A 530 16.96 -21.29 2.98
CA VAL A 530 17.50 -20.00 2.54
C VAL A 530 18.97 -19.84 2.98
N PRO A 531 19.93 -19.56 2.06
CA PRO A 531 21.32 -19.33 2.39
C PRO A 531 21.55 -18.25 3.44
N ALA A 532 22.66 -18.34 4.17
CA ALA A 532 23.03 -17.33 5.19
C ALA A 532 23.45 -15.99 4.59
N LYS A 533 23.98 -15.97 3.35
CA LYS A 533 24.50 -14.80 2.66
C LYS A 533 24.11 -14.84 1.18
N GLY A 534 23.75 -13.66 0.64
CA GLY A 534 23.52 -13.48 -0.80
C GLY A 534 24.83 -13.37 -1.59
N PRO A 535 24.72 -13.27 -2.96
CA PRO A 535 25.89 -13.14 -3.84
C PRO A 535 26.59 -11.76 -3.68
N GLU A 536 27.74 -11.60 -4.29
CA GLU A 536 28.42 -10.31 -4.47
C GLU A 536 27.71 -9.51 -5.58
N PHE A 537 27.71 -8.18 -5.45
CA PHE A 537 27.13 -7.28 -6.44
C PHE A 537 28.00 -7.21 -7.70
N ARG A 538 27.35 -7.20 -8.86
CA ARG A 538 28.00 -6.90 -10.14
C ARG A 538 28.29 -5.40 -10.23
N PRO A 539 29.39 -4.98 -10.89
CA PRO A 539 29.76 -3.56 -10.99
C PRO A 539 28.68 -2.68 -11.63
N LEU A 540 27.98 -3.20 -12.62
CA LEU A 540 26.87 -2.52 -13.30
C LEU A 540 25.74 -3.50 -13.56
N VAL A 541 24.53 -3.09 -13.21
CA VAL A 541 23.29 -3.83 -13.48
C VAL A 541 22.26 -2.87 -14.06
N GLU A 542 21.72 -3.21 -15.22
CA GLU A 542 20.80 -2.36 -15.96
C GLU A 542 19.44 -3.04 -16.13
N MET A 543 18.38 -2.28 -15.95
CA MET A 543 16.99 -2.69 -16.18
C MET A 543 16.34 -1.69 -17.15
N PRO A 544 16.60 -1.84 -18.46
CA PRO A 544 16.19 -0.84 -19.45
C PRO A 544 14.68 -0.74 -19.66
N LYS A 545 13.92 -1.80 -19.36
CA LYS A 545 12.47 -1.78 -19.54
C LYS A 545 11.76 -0.98 -18.45
N ILE A 546 12.27 -1.02 -17.21
CA ILE A 546 11.76 -0.16 -16.14
C ILE A 546 12.52 1.18 -16.08
N GLY A 547 13.62 1.34 -16.80
CA GLY A 547 14.42 2.56 -16.78
C GLY A 547 15.26 2.74 -15.53
N GLN A 548 15.76 1.68 -14.93
CA GLN A 548 16.55 1.69 -13.70
C GLN A 548 17.91 1.03 -13.89
N LEU A 549 18.90 1.48 -13.13
CA LEU A 549 20.19 0.80 -13.06
C LEU A 549 20.89 1.05 -11.73
N ALA A 550 21.85 0.21 -11.40
CA ALA A 550 22.76 0.42 -10.27
C ALA A 550 24.21 0.14 -10.65
N SER A 551 25.10 1.00 -10.20
CA SER A 551 26.56 0.77 -10.18
C SER A 551 27.00 0.45 -8.77
N HIS A 552 27.80 -0.62 -8.62
CA HIS A 552 28.35 -1.06 -7.34
C HIS A 552 29.86 -1.12 -7.46
N ARG A 553 30.56 -0.31 -6.67
CA ARG A 553 32.02 -0.22 -6.67
C ARG A 553 32.52 -0.21 -5.23
N LYS A 554 33.83 -0.35 -5.02
CA LYS A 554 34.42 -0.34 -3.68
C LYS A 554 35.47 0.75 -3.52
N LEU A 555 35.42 1.45 -2.38
CA LEU A 555 36.41 2.41 -1.94
C LEU A 555 36.94 1.95 -0.58
N GLY A 556 38.21 1.55 -0.50
CA GLY A 556 38.79 1.04 0.73
C GLY A 556 38.12 -0.18 1.31
N GLY A 557 37.49 -1.03 0.47
CA GLY A 557 36.72 -2.20 0.88
C GLY A 557 35.24 -1.95 1.12
N GLU A 558 34.83 -0.70 1.35
CA GLU A 558 33.43 -0.29 1.55
C GLU A 558 32.69 -0.09 0.22
N TRP A 559 31.39 -0.43 0.17
CA TRP A 559 30.58 -0.25 -1.01
C TRP A 559 30.29 1.23 -1.31
N VAL A 560 30.42 1.58 -2.58
CA VAL A 560 29.86 2.80 -3.19
C VAL A 560 28.80 2.35 -4.18
N LYS A 561 27.54 2.59 -3.88
CA LYS A 561 26.41 2.28 -4.75
C LYS A 561 25.79 3.56 -5.28
N LEU A 562 25.61 3.62 -6.59
CA LEU A 562 24.84 4.66 -7.28
C LEU A 562 23.67 4.00 -8.00
N PHE A 563 22.44 4.32 -7.58
CA PHE A 563 21.21 3.92 -8.24
C PHE A 563 20.65 5.08 -9.03
N LEU A 564 20.24 4.83 -10.27
CA LEU A 564 19.62 5.82 -11.15
C LEU A 564 18.21 5.39 -11.52
N MET A 565 17.28 6.35 -11.50
CA MET A 565 15.88 6.14 -11.80
C MET A 565 15.45 7.06 -12.94
N GLY A 566 15.14 6.46 -14.08
CA GLY A 566 14.68 7.18 -15.26
C GLY A 566 13.16 7.21 -15.33
N ASN A 567 12.57 6.10 -15.66
CA ASN A 567 11.12 5.96 -15.82
C ASN A 567 10.50 5.19 -14.68
N GLN A 568 9.37 5.72 -14.23
CA GLN A 568 8.43 4.99 -13.39
C GLN A 568 7.10 4.98 -14.10
N SER A 569 6.48 3.82 -14.27
CA SER A 569 5.27 3.68 -15.07
C SER A 569 4.08 4.46 -14.52
N GLY A 570 3.04 4.57 -15.33
CA GLY A 570 1.76 5.10 -14.94
C GLY A 570 0.90 4.22 -14.06
N ALA A 571 1.42 3.14 -13.54
CA ALA A 571 0.74 2.38 -12.51
C ALA A 571 0.54 3.24 -11.26
N SER A 572 -0.32 2.79 -10.37
CA SER A 572 -0.49 3.39 -9.05
C SER A 572 0.82 3.38 -8.26
N HIS A 573 0.91 4.18 -7.21
CA HIS A 573 2.04 4.23 -6.29
C HIS A 573 3.32 4.88 -6.83
N THR A 574 3.29 5.54 -7.99
CA THR A 574 4.45 6.26 -8.55
C THR A 574 4.63 7.63 -7.90
N HIS A 575 5.88 8.09 -7.88
CA HIS A 575 6.26 9.42 -7.39
C HIS A 575 6.64 10.35 -8.55
N GLU A 576 6.89 11.61 -8.24
CA GLU A 576 7.37 12.63 -9.16
C GLU A 576 8.90 12.65 -9.22
N ASP A 577 9.53 11.48 -9.40
CA ASP A 577 10.95 11.18 -9.17
C ASP A 577 11.73 10.80 -10.44
N LYS A 578 11.18 11.09 -11.62
CA LYS A 578 11.82 10.82 -12.93
C LYS A 578 13.10 11.62 -13.07
N GLY A 579 14.24 10.92 -13.10
CA GLY A 579 15.58 11.51 -13.12
C GLY A 579 16.26 11.59 -11.75
N SER A 580 15.64 11.04 -10.70
CA SER A 580 16.23 10.94 -9.38
C SER A 580 17.36 9.89 -9.31
N PHE A 581 18.13 9.93 -8.23
CA PHE A 581 19.20 8.99 -7.94
C PHE A 581 19.35 8.76 -6.43
N VAL A 582 20.01 7.67 -6.06
CA VAL A 582 20.42 7.39 -4.67
C VAL A 582 21.92 7.11 -4.66
N LEU A 583 22.64 7.65 -3.68
CA LEU A 583 24.06 7.40 -3.45
C LEU A 583 24.24 6.82 -2.04
N GLU A 584 24.73 5.60 -1.98
CA GLU A 584 25.09 4.94 -0.72
C GLU A 584 26.61 4.75 -0.65
N PHE A 585 27.19 4.96 0.53
CA PHE A 585 28.62 4.80 0.78
C PHE A 585 28.89 4.40 2.23
N ALA A 586 29.77 3.43 2.43
CA ALA A 586 30.25 2.99 3.73
C ALA A 586 29.11 2.75 4.75
N GLY A 587 28.01 2.15 4.29
CA GLY A 587 26.85 1.79 5.11
C GLY A 587 25.85 2.91 5.39
N ASP A 588 26.01 4.08 4.79
CA ASP A 588 25.08 5.20 4.91
C ASP A 588 24.53 5.64 3.54
N ALA A 589 23.31 6.20 3.51
CA ALA A 589 22.71 6.79 2.32
C ALA A 589 22.98 8.30 2.29
N PHE A 590 23.96 8.72 1.50
CA PHE A 590 24.37 10.13 1.34
C PHE A 590 23.39 10.93 0.46
N ALA A 591 22.82 10.31 -0.55
CA ALA A 591 21.65 10.78 -1.26
C ALA A 591 20.58 9.69 -1.14
N ARG A 592 19.39 10.05 -0.64
CA ARG A 592 18.37 9.06 -0.25
C ARG A 592 17.05 9.36 -0.95
N ASP A 593 16.31 8.29 -1.30
CA ASP A 593 14.87 8.32 -1.53
C ASP A 593 14.16 7.89 -0.24
N PHE A 594 13.11 8.61 0.12
CA PHE A 594 12.39 8.36 1.36
C PHE A 594 11.24 7.35 1.20
N GLY A 595 10.91 6.99 -0.05
CA GLY A 595 9.75 6.17 -0.31
C GLY A 595 8.47 6.85 0.20
N SER A 596 7.69 6.14 0.99
CA SER A 596 6.44 6.65 1.55
C SER A 596 6.29 6.29 3.03
N CYS A 597 5.18 6.69 3.63
CA CYS A 597 4.74 6.29 4.96
C CYS A 597 3.29 5.80 4.90
N ASP A 598 2.68 5.50 6.04
CA ASP A 598 1.28 5.08 6.10
C ASP A 598 0.38 6.10 5.42
N TYR A 599 -0.52 5.63 4.56
CA TYR A 599 -1.45 6.50 3.81
C TYR A 599 -2.43 7.28 4.69
N SER A 600 -2.57 6.90 5.94
CA SER A 600 -3.31 7.70 6.91
C SER A 600 -2.54 8.97 7.31
N ASN A 601 -1.27 9.07 6.99
CA ASN A 601 -0.43 10.23 7.25
C ASN A 601 -0.35 11.13 6.00
N PRO A 602 -0.70 12.43 6.10
CA PRO A 602 -0.59 13.36 4.98
C PRO A 602 0.81 13.47 4.38
N LEU A 603 1.84 13.16 5.14
CA LEU A 603 3.21 13.13 4.65
C LEU A 603 3.39 12.15 3.48
N ALA A 604 2.59 11.09 3.41
CA ALA A 604 2.63 10.13 2.31
C ALA A 604 2.44 10.81 0.94
N ASP A 605 1.56 11.80 0.86
CA ASP A 605 1.35 12.55 -0.37
C ASP A 605 2.46 13.56 -0.64
N VAL A 606 2.99 14.19 0.42
CA VAL A 606 4.09 15.16 0.31
C VAL A 606 5.39 14.50 -0.13
N LEU A 607 5.67 13.28 0.33
CA LEU A 607 6.86 12.52 -0.05
C LEU A 607 6.90 12.16 -1.54
N LYS A 608 5.75 12.15 -2.22
CA LYS A 608 5.65 11.91 -3.68
C LYS A 608 6.14 13.08 -4.52
N HIS A 609 6.25 14.29 -3.96
CA HIS A 609 6.57 15.49 -4.70
C HIS A 609 8.03 15.51 -5.16
N CYS A 610 8.28 15.99 -6.38
CA CYS A 610 9.62 16.07 -6.97
C CYS A 610 10.63 16.83 -6.10
N GLN A 611 10.17 17.79 -5.30
CA GLN A 611 11.03 18.52 -4.36
C GLN A 611 11.54 17.67 -3.18
N ARG A 612 11.02 16.44 -3.01
CA ARG A 612 11.46 15.48 -1.97
C ARG A 612 12.43 14.42 -2.49
N HIS A 613 12.83 14.53 -3.76
CA HIS A 613 13.75 13.62 -4.43
C HIS A 613 15.04 14.32 -4.84
N ASN A 614 16.06 13.55 -5.29
CA ASN A 614 17.35 14.08 -5.73
C ASN A 614 17.27 14.53 -7.20
N MET A 615 16.72 15.70 -7.43
CA MET A 615 16.27 16.13 -8.74
C MET A 615 16.57 17.60 -9.05
N LEU A 616 16.54 17.93 -10.36
CA LEU A 616 16.47 19.30 -10.85
C LEU A 616 15.00 19.65 -11.10
N VAL A 617 14.49 20.67 -10.43
CA VAL A 617 13.07 21.08 -10.49
C VAL A 617 12.99 22.52 -10.98
N PRO A 618 12.12 22.86 -11.95
CA PRO A 618 11.89 24.24 -12.38
C PRO A 618 11.38 25.13 -11.24
N ILE A 619 11.67 26.42 -11.34
CA ILE A 619 11.13 27.45 -10.45
C ILE A 619 10.01 28.16 -11.20
N ALA A 620 8.79 28.12 -10.67
CA ALA A 620 7.65 28.80 -11.23
C ALA A 620 6.81 29.46 -10.14
N ALA A 621 6.39 30.70 -10.40
CA ALA A 621 5.55 31.43 -9.45
C ALA A 621 4.09 30.89 -9.50
N GLY A 622 3.53 30.61 -8.33
CA GLY A 622 2.12 30.22 -8.18
C GLY A 622 1.73 28.83 -8.68
N VAL A 623 2.68 28.04 -9.21
CA VAL A 623 2.45 26.68 -9.66
C VAL A 623 3.55 25.76 -9.15
N ARG A 624 3.18 24.61 -8.62
CA ARG A 624 4.15 23.57 -8.26
C ARG A 624 4.54 22.78 -9.52
N PRO A 625 5.80 22.86 -9.96
CA PRO A 625 6.27 22.05 -11.09
C PRO A 625 6.23 20.56 -10.73
N ARG A 626 5.83 19.75 -11.69
CA ARG A 626 5.84 18.29 -11.55
C ARG A 626 6.08 17.62 -12.91
N PRO A 627 6.72 16.44 -12.93
CA PRO A 627 6.89 15.68 -14.17
C PRO A 627 5.55 15.27 -14.75
N ALA A 628 5.48 15.16 -16.06
CA ALA A 628 4.35 14.57 -16.75
C ALA A 628 4.19 13.11 -16.29
N ASN A 629 2.94 12.72 -16.04
CA ASN A 629 2.60 11.36 -15.64
C ASN A 629 1.69 10.73 -16.71
N PRO A 630 1.87 9.49 -17.10
CA PRO A 630 3.00 8.58 -16.91
C PRO A 630 3.71 8.32 -18.25
N ILE A 631 4.95 8.65 -18.35
CA ILE A 631 5.78 8.22 -19.48
C ILE A 631 6.41 6.89 -19.11
N PHE A 632 6.22 5.89 -19.94
CA PHE A 632 6.73 4.56 -19.70
C PHE A 632 7.87 4.24 -20.68
N ALA A 633 9.01 3.86 -20.15
CA ALA A 633 10.19 3.35 -20.85
C ALA A 633 10.93 4.35 -21.77
N ASP A 634 10.57 5.64 -21.79
CA ASP A 634 11.26 6.65 -22.60
C ASP A 634 12.44 7.29 -21.87
N LEU A 635 12.55 7.11 -20.56
CA LEU A 635 13.58 7.70 -19.71
C LEU A 635 14.53 6.62 -19.21
N THR A 636 15.27 6.00 -20.10
CA THR A 636 16.23 4.95 -19.73
C THR A 636 17.62 5.52 -19.64
N PRO A 637 18.29 5.45 -18.47
CA PRO A 637 19.69 5.81 -18.37
C PRO A 637 20.54 4.87 -19.23
N GLN A 638 21.45 5.44 -19.99
CA GLN A 638 22.45 4.71 -20.77
C GLN A 638 23.76 4.75 -20.01
N ALA A 639 24.30 3.61 -19.65
CA ALA A 639 25.48 3.54 -18.79
C ALA A 639 26.58 2.63 -19.32
N ARG A 640 27.79 2.86 -18.83
CA ARG A 640 28.94 1.98 -18.94
C ARG A 640 29.76 2.09 -17.67
N GLY A 641 30.31 1.01 -17.20
CA GLY A 641 31.10 1.02 -15.98
C GLY A 641 31.73 -0.32 -15.65
N ASP A 642 32.71 -0.26 -14.78
CA ASP A 642 33.43 -1.38 -14.20
C ASP A 642 33.61 -1.14 -12.68
N GLU A 643 34.48 -1.89 -12.04
CA GLU A 643 34.76 -1.75 -10.59
C GLU A 643 35.39 -0.38 -10.24
N MET A 644 35.96 0.35 -11.23
CA MET A 644 36.66 1.63 -11.01
C MET A 644 35.88 2.82 -11.56
N ARG A 645 35.32 2.67 -12.74
CA ARG A 645 34.76 3.79 -13.52
C ARG A 645 33.26 3.61 -13.74
N PHE A 646 32.58 4.73 -13.80
CA PHE A 646 31.17 4.74 -14.15
C PHE A 646 30.86 6.00 -14.95
N HIS A 647 30.09 5.84 -16.00
CA HIS A 647 29.53 6.94 -16.78
C HIS A 647 28.10 6.59 -17.19
N ALA A 648 27.20 7.54 -16.99
CA ALA A 648 25.80 7.41 -17.46
C ALA A 648 25.26 8.73 -17.97
N THR A 649 24.34 8.65 -18.92
CA THR A 649 23.58 9.80 -19.45
C THR A 649 22.11 9.45 -19.50
N MET A 650 21.25 10.46 -19.34
CA MET A 650 19.80 10.32 -19.45
C MET A 650 19.17 11.59 -20.00
N GLU A 651 18.37 11.42 -21.07
CA GLU A 651 17.51 12.47 -21.61
C GLU A 651 16.20 12.50 -20.82
N LEU A 652 15.92 13.62 -20.17
CA LEU A 652 14.82 13.74 -19.22
C LEU A 652 13.65 14.60 -19.70
N LYS A 653 13.80 15.31 -20.83
CA LYS A 653 12.78 16.21 -21.37
C LYS A 653 11.41 15.54 -21.45
N ALA A 654 11.34 14.31 -21.98
CA ALA A 654 10.08 13.61 -22.20
C ALA A 654 9.30 13.34 -20.88
N GLY A 655 9.98 13.18 -19.75
CA GLY A 655 9.35 13.06 -18.42
C GLY A 655 8.83 14.38 -17.84
N TRP A 656 9.22 15.51 -18.44
CA TRP A 656 8.95 16.85 -17.94
C TRP A 656 8.38 17.78 -19.04
N GLU A 657 7.55 17.25 -19.91
CA GLU A 657 6.87 18.01 -20.95
C GLU A 657 6.15 19.24 -20.38
N GLY A 658 6.25 20.38 -21.11
CA GLY A 658 5.71 21.66 -20.68
C GLY A 658 6.61 22.43 -19.70
N TRP A 659 7.68 21.83 -19.20
CA TRP A 659 8.64 22.49 -18.30
C TRP A 659 9.99 22.72 -18.94
N PHE A 660 10.54 21.71 -19.63
CA PHE A 660 11.84 21.80 -20.26
C PHE A 660 11.75 21.66 -21.79
N THR A 661 12.46 22.49 -22.51
CA THR A 661 12.74 22.29 -23.95
C THR A 661 13.93 21.36 -24.15
N ARG A 662 14.85 21.30 -23.19
CA ARG A 662 16.00 20.39 -23.13
C ARG A 662 16.33 20.11 -21.66
N TRP A 663 16.56 18.84 -21.32
CA TRP A 663 17.19 18.44 -20.07
C TRP A 663 17.86 17.09 -20.24
N THR A 664 19.22 17.14 -20.15
CA THR A 664 20.09 15.96 -20.16
C THR A 664 20.85 15.94 -18.85
N ARG A 665 20.82 14.84 -18.14
CA ARG A 665 21.62 14.61 -16.93
C ARG A 665 22.71 13.60 -17.22
N MET A 666 23.92 13.89 -16.73
CA MET A 666 25.10 13.04 -16.87
C MET A 666 25.69 12.76 -15.50
N TRP A 667 26.09 11.52 -15.27
CA TRP A 667 26.87 11.08 -14.11
C TRP A 667 28.22 10.58 -14.61
N ASP A 668 29.30 11.12 -14.09
CA ASP A 668 30.67 10.73 -14.44
C ASP A 668 31.50 10.48 -13.18
N SER A 669 32.15 9.33 -13.12
CA SER A 669 32.96 8.91 -11.99
C SER A 669 34.18 8.14 -12.50
N ARG A 670 35.34 8.75 -12.38
CA ARG A 670 36.63 8.18 -12.81
C ARG A 670 37.20 7.20 -11.81
N THR A 671 36.82 7.36 -10.53
CA THR A 671 37.19 6.48 -9.42
C THR A 671 36.00 6.36 -8.48
N PRO A 672 35.92 5.31 -7.64
CA PRO A 672 34.84 5.20 -6.67
C PRO A 672 34.74 6.37 -5.66
N ALA A 673 35.84 7.12 -5.49
CA ALA A 673 35.90 8.27 -4.58
C ALA A 673 35.25 9.54 -5.13
N GLU A 674 34.95 9.60 -6.43
CA GLU A 674 34.52 10.83 -7.09
C GLU A 674 33.28 10.59 -7.94
N LEU A 675 32.34 11.54 -7.92
CA LEU A 675 31.18 11.57 -8.78
C LEU A 675 30.90 13.00 -9.21
N THR A 676 30.71 13.23 -10.50
CA THR A 676 30.22 14.51 -11.04
C THR A 676 28.84 14.29 -11.63
N ILE A 677 27.84 15.07 -11.19
CA ILE A 677 26.49 15.09 -11.75
C ILE A 677 26.35 16.41 -12.49
N THR A 678 26.01 16.34 -13.77
CA THR A 678 25.87 17.54 -14.62
C THR A 678 24.50 17.53 -15.26
N ASP A 679 23.73 18.59 -15.04
CA ASP A 679 22.48 18.88 -15.72
C ASP A 679 22.70 19.96 -16.79
N ASP A 680 22.45 19.65 -18.06
CA ASP A 680 22.34 20.62 -19.15
C ASP A 680 20.84 20.82 -19.42
N TRP A 681 20.35 22.05 -19.22
CA TRP A 681 18.93 22.34 -19.21
C TRP A 681 18.53 23.61 -19.94
N ALA A 682 17.34 23.64 -20.47
CA ALA A 682 16.65 24.82 -20.99
C ALA A 682 15.15 24.71 -20.71
N LEU A 683 14.57 25.77 -20.19
CA LEU A 683 13.17 25.83 -19.77
C LEU A 683 12.25 26.26 -20.92
N GLU A 684 11.11 25.61 -21.00
CA GLU A 684 9.94 26.07 -21.75
C GLU A 684 9.18 27.12 -20.92
N GLN A 685 9.02 26.89 -19.62
CA GLN A 685 8.43 27.82 -18.65
C GLN A 685 9.19 27.81 -17.33
N GLY A 686 9.12 28.92 -16.58
CA GLY A 686 9.83 29.08 -15.31
C GLY A 686 10.95 30.11 -15.36
N GLU A 687 11.54 30.41 -14.20
CA GLU A 687 12.53 31.49 -14.00
C GLU A 687 13.94 30.97 -13.67
N GLY A 688 14.09 29.67 -13.56
CA GLY A 688 15.31 29.00 -13.17
C GLY A 688 15.03 27.58 -12.72
N VAL A 689 16.03 26.94 -12.14
CA VAL A 689 15.96 25.57 -11.62
C VAL A 689 16.56 25.50 -10.23
N THR A 690 16.08 24.55 -9.44
CA THR A 690 16.69 24.16 -8.18
C THR A 690 17.05 22.68 -8.22
N PHE A 691 18.32 22.37 -7.98
CA PHE A 691 18.78 21.02 -7.78
C PHE A 691 18.67 20.68 -6.30
N TYR A 692 17.90 19.64 -5.98
CA TYR A 692 17.73 19.16 -4.62
C TYR A 692 18.60 17.94 -4.36
N TRP A 693 19.22 17.93 -3.17
CA TRP A 693 19.94 16.79 -2.63
C TRP A 693 19.37 16.45 -1.25
N THR A 694 18.74 15.31 -1.11
CA THR A 694 18.02 14.88 0.09
C THR A 694 18.78 13.75 0.80
N THR A 695 18.82 13.80 2.12
CA THR A 695 19.47 12.78 2.97
C THR A 695 18.88 12.79 4.39
N THR A 696 19.25 11.81 5.22
CA THR A 696 19.01 11.82 6.67
C THR A 696 20.25 12.26 7.45
N LEU A 697 21.36 12.43 6.76
CA LEU A 697 22.64 12.75 7.37
C LEU A 697 22.80 14.26 7.58
N PRO A 698 23.55 14.72 8.61
CA PRO A 698 23.81 16.12 8.82
C PRO A 698 24.53 16.76 7.62
N ILE A 699 24.08 17.97 7.22
CA ILE A 699 24.68 18.78 6.17
C ILE A 699 25.28 20.05 6.79
N THR A 700 26.56 20.29 6.57
CA THR A 700 27.24 21.54 6.92
C THR A 700 27.52 22.33 5.65
N LEU A 701 26.93 23.53 5.54
CA LEU A 701 27.06 24.41 4.38
C LEU A 701 28.14 25.45 4.59
N ASP A 702 29.07 25.56 3.63
CA ASP A 702 30.04 26.67 3.48
C ASP A 702 29.72 27.35 2.14
N ALA A 703 28.72 28.19 2.11
CA ALA A 703 28.21 28.84 0.89
C ALA A 703 29.29 29.75 0.27
N LYS A 704 30.16 30.38 1.06
CA LYS A 704 31.24 31.25 0.59
C LYS A 704 32.25 30.50 -0.28
N ASN A 705 32.58 29.27 0.09
CA ASN A 705 33.48 28.40 -0.65
C ASN A 705 32.73 27.43 -1.59
N ARG A 706 31.42 27.61 -1.79
CA ARG A 706 30.56 26.77 -2.65
C ARG A 706 30.70 25.28 -2.34
N ARG A 707 30.62 24.97 -1.06
CA ARG A 707 30.84 23.62 -0.55
C ARG A 707 29.81 23.25 0.50
N ALA A 708 29.38 22.00 0.45
CA ALA A 708 28.62 21.35 1.53
C ALA A 708 29.29 20.03 1.92
N VAL A 709 29.26 19.70 3.21
CA VAL A 709 29.77 18.44 3.74
C VAL A 709 28.62 17.67 4.34
N ILE A 710 28.44 16.44 3.89
CA ILE A 710 27.48 15.49 4.45
C ILE A 710 28.28 14.47 5.27
N GLN A 711 27.94 14.37 6.56
CA GLN A 711 28.69 13.57 7.51
C GLN A 711 27.94 12.27 7.81
N GLY A 712 28.51 11.13 7.38
CA GLY A 712 28.08 9.79 7.74
C GLY A 712 28.83 9.23 8.94
N ARG A 713 28.53 7.99 9.32
CA ARG A 713 29.15 7.28 10.45
C ARG A 713 30.59 6.84 10.16
N ARG A 714 30.83 6.31 8.97
CA ARG A 714 32.12 5.73 8.53
C ARG A 714 32.68 6.43 7.30
N GLY A 715 31.96 7.40 6.74
CA GLY A 715 32.33 8.11 5.55
C GLY A 715 31.81 9.55 5.54
N ARG A 716 32.36 10.32 4.64
CA ARG A 716 31.99 11.71 4.42
C ARG A 716 31.90 11.99 2.92
N ALA A 717 30.89 12.80 2.54
CA ALA A 717 30.76 13.33 1.17
C ALA A 717 30.94 14.84 1.18
N THR A 718 31.85 15.35 0.34
CA THR A 718 32.02 16.77 0.09
C THR A 718 31.44 17.11 -1.27
N LEU A 719 30.42 17.97 -1.29
CA LEU A 719 29.77 18.48 -2.49
C LEU A 719 30.30 19.87 -2.83
N THR A 720 30.61 20.11 -4.10
CA THR A 720 31.03 21.44 -4.60
C THR A 720 30.30 21.77 -5.89
N TRP A 721 30.08 23.09 -6.15
CA TRP A 721 29.37 23.58 -7.33
C TRP A 721 29.98 24.86 -7.91
N GLY A 722 29.49 25.26 -9.09
CA GLY A 722 30.00 26.42 -9.83
C GLY A 722 29.55 27.77 -9.28
N GLU A 723 30.02 28.85 -9.92
CA GLU A 723 29.59 30.23 -9.64
C GLU A 723 28.15 30.48 -10.10
N GLY A 724 27.49 31.49 -9.52
CA GLY A 724 26.13 31.87 -9.87
C GLY A 724 25.03 30.94 -9.37
N ILE A 725 25.39 30.02 -8.46
CA ILE A 725 24.43 29.09 -7.84
C ILE A 725 24.26 29.49 -6.37
N GLU A 726 23.05 29.80 -5.99
CA GLU A 726 22.64 30.02 -4.60
C GLU A 726 22.47 28.69 -3.88
N ALA A 727 22.96 28.58 -2.65
CA ALA A 727 22.89 27.34 -1.89
C ALA A 727 22.25 27.58 -0.52
N VAL A 728 21.31 26.73 -0.16
CA VAL A 728 20.62 26.74 1.13
C VAL A 728 20.49 25.32 1.66
N VAL A 729 20.67 25.13 2.97
CA VAL A 729 20.30 23.90 3.64
C VAL A 729 18.97 24.12 4.34
N GLU A 730 18.00 23.31 3.96
CA GLU A 730 16.64 23.35 4.51
C GLU A 730 16.42 22.17 5.46
N GLN A 731 15.62 22.38 6.49
CA GLN A 731 15.13 21.34 7.37
C GLN A 731 13.64 21.17 7.12
N LEU A 732 13.29 20.14 6.35
CA LEU A 732 11.90 19.89 6.00
C LEU A 732 11.24 19.04 7.09
N PRO A 733 10.05 19.42 7.57
CA PRO A 733 9.34 18.59 8.53
C PRO A 733 8.97 17.24 7.92
N LEU A 734 9.15 16.20 8.72
CA LEU A 734 8.71 14.84 8.41
C LEU A 734 7.39 14.52 9.10
N GLU A 735 6.94 15.39 9.99
CA GLU A 735 5.69 15.21 10.70
C GLU A 735 5.09 16.58 11.06
N GLU A 736 3.83 16.78 10.71
CA GLU A 736 3.08 17.95 11.15
C GLU A 736 2.70 17.81 12.63
N PRO A 737 2.88 18.86 13.47
CA PRO A 737 2.58 18.78 14.90
C PRO A 737 1.16 18.32 15.23
N ILE A 738 0.19 18.72 14.40
CA ILE A 738 -1.21 18.32 14.58
C ILE A 738 -1.40 16.82 14.34
N TRP A 739 -0.69 16.25 13.36
CA TRP A 739 -0.74 14.83 13.08
C TRP A 739 -0.13 14.00 14.20
N LYS A 740 1.02 14.44 14.72
CA LYS A 740 1.67 13.83 15.88
C LYS A 740 0.73 13.73 17.08
N LYS A 741 0.00 14.81 17.35
CA LYS A 741 -1.01 14.84 18.42
C LYS A 741 -2.13 13.82 18.16
N VAL A 742 -2.67 13.78 16.95
CA VAL A 742 -3.73 12.83 16.56
C VAL A 742 -3.28 11.38 16.73
N MET A 743 -2.06 11.05 16.30
CA MET A 743 -1.50 9.69 16.41
C MET A 743 -1.30 9.30 17.88
N GLN A 744 -0.82 10.21 18.72
CA GLN A 744 -0.66 9.98 20.15
C GLN A 744 -2.01 9.75 20.85
N GLU A 745 -3.03 10.54 20.53
CA GLU A 745 -4.38 10.39 21.08
C GLU A 745 -5.02 9.05 20.71
N ARG A 746 -4.66 8.50 19.53
CA ARG A 746 -5.17 7.22 19.04
C ARG A 746 -4.37 6.00 19.49
N LYS A 747 -3.25 6.20 20.17
CA LYS A 747 -2.29 5.13 20.48
C LYS A 747 -1.84 4.33 19.24
N GLU A 748 -1.95 4.93 18.05
CA GLU A 748 -1.49 4.32 16.82
C GLU A 748 0.03 4.39 16.76
N GLN A 749 0.68 3.27 16.43
CA GLN A 749 2.12 3.26 16.20
C GLN A 749 2.40 3.97 14.89
N TYR A 750 3.15 5.03 14.98
CA TYR A 750 3.64 5.77 13.84
C TYR A 750 4.75 4.98 13.15
N LEU A 751 4.41 4.31 12.06
CA LEU A 751 5.37 3.50 11.31
C LEU A 751 5.93 4.27 10.13
N VAL A 752 6.80 5.22 10.41
CA VAL A 752 7.76 5.66 9.40
C VAL A 752 9.03 4.86 9.61
N ALA A 753 9.05 3.66 9.06
CA ALA A 753 10.11 2.68 9.33
C ALA A 753 11.50 3.11 8.87
N THR A 754 11.58 4.19 8.07
CA THR A 754 12.82 4.63 7.41
C THR A 754 13.18 6.08 7.65
N LEU A 755 12.30 6.84 8.31
CA LEU A 755 12.56 8.25 8.60
C LEU A 755 13.11 8.36 10.01
N HIS A 756 14.34 8.84 10.11
CA HIS A 756 15.01 9.08 11.39
C HIS A 756 14.99 10.59 11.70
N GLY A 757 14.43 10.93 12.84
CA GLY A 757 14.35 12.31 13.30
C GLY A 757 13.06 13.05 12.91
N GLU A 758 12.96 14.30 13.28
CA GLU A 758 11.78 15.16 13.07
C GLU A 758 11.83 15.92 11.74
N THR A 759 13.00 16.01 11.12
CA THR A 759 13.22 16.77 9.90
C THR A 759 14.07 15.98 8.90
N GLN A 760 13.88 16.31 7.62
CA GLN A 760 14.70 15.87 6.51
C GLN A 760 15.63 16.99 6.11
N PRO A 761 16.96 16.85 6.27
CA PRO A 761 17.90 17.82 5.71
C PRO A 761 17.93 17.73 4.20
N ARG A 762 17.93 18.88 3.55
CA ARG A 762 18.00 19.03 2.10
C ARG A 762 18.90 20.17 1.70
N LEU A 763 19.87 19.92 0.82
CA LEU A 763 20.62 20.97 0.15
C LEU A 763 19.85 21.38 -1.11
N ALA A 764 19.55 22.66 -1.25
CA ALA A 764 18.94 23.26 -2.44
C ALA A 764 19.98 24.16 -3.13
N LEU A 765 20.26 23.86 -4.40
CA LEU A 765 21.19 24.61 -5.26
C LEU A 765 20.39 25.27 -6.38
N THR A 766 20.22 26.58 -6.31
CA THR A 766 19.37 27.35 -7.21
C THR A 766 20.18 28.11 -8.26
N GLN A 767 19.82 27.94 -9.53
CA GLN A 767 20.37 28.67 -10.66
C GLN A 767 19.25 29.41 -11.41
N ARG A 768 19.33 30.72 -11.50
CA ARG A 768 18.38 31.57 -12.22
C ARG A 768 18.69 31.60 -13.70
N GLY A 769 17.66 31.81 -14.54
CA GLY A 769 17.77 31.91 -15.99
C GLY A 769 16.86 30.96 -16.73
N ARG A 770 16.87 31.01 -18.07
CA ARG A 770 16.04 30.18 -18.94
C ARG A 770 16.77 28.94 -19.46
N SER A 771 18.09 28.94 -19.37
CA SER A 771 18.94 27.79 -19.73
C SER A 771 20.29 27.87 -19.01
N GLY A 772 20.97 26.74 -18.88
CA GLY A 772 22.25 26.68 -18.24
C GLY A 772 22.79 25.26 -18.09
N GLN A 773 23.92 25.19 -17.40
CA GLN A 773 24.50 23.95 -16.95
C GLN A 773 24.73 24.04 -15.43
N LEU A 774 24.21 23.07 -14.69
CA LEU A 774 24.45 22.94 -13.26
C LEU A 774 25.27 21.66 -13.02
N ALA A 775 26.44 21.80 -12.43
CA ALA A 775 27.30 20.66 -12.10
C ALA A 775 27.57 20.59 -10.59
N VAL A 776 27.35 19.42 -10.02
CA VAL A 776 27.68 19.09 -8.63
C VAL A 776 28.79 18.03 -8.63
N ARG A 777 29.92 18.34 -7.98
CA ARG A 777 31.03 17.40 -7.80
C ARG A 777 30.99 16.86 -6.39
N VAL A 778 31.06 15.55 -6.26
CA VAL A 778 31.03 14.82 -4.99
C VAL A 778 32.38 14.14 -4.80
N LYS A 779 32.98 14.32 -3.64
CA LYS A 779 34.15 13.58 -3.20
C LYS A 779 33.80 12.76 -1.97
N LEU A 780 34.03 11.43 -2.03
CA LEU A 780 33.79 10.49 -0.96
C LEU A 780 35.10 10.16 -0.23
N GLU A 781 35.08 10.15 1.07
CA GLU A 781 36.23 9.86 1.91
C GLU A 781 35.81 8.95 3.07
N LEU A 782 36.61 7.92 3.37
CA LEU A 782 36.50 7.13 4.60
C LEU A 782 37.01 7.93 5.79
N LEU A 783 36.42 7.73 6.96
CA LEU A 783 36.77 8.40 8.21
C LEU A 783 37.75 7.56 9.03
#